data_e14acdf1a3ec996ad60a94433284eae6
#
_entry.id   e14acdf1a3ec996ad60a94433284eae6
#
_cell.length_a   1.000
_cell.length_b   1.000
_cell.length_c   1.000
_cell.angle_alpha   90.00
_cell.angle_beta   90.00
_cell.angle_gamma   90.00
#
_symmetry.space_group_name_H-M   'P 1'
#
loop_
_entity.id
_entity.type
_entity.pdbx_description
1 polymer ?
#
loop_
_entity_poly.entity_id
_entity_poly.type
_entity_poly.pdbx_seq_one_letter_code
_entity_poly.pdbx_strand_id
1 'polypeptide(L)'
;MFNKVTKTFQYGQHTVTLETGEIARQASGAVMVSIEDTVILATVVARKDAKPGQDFFPLTVDYLEKTYAAGKIPGGFFKREGRPSEKETLTSRLIDRPIRPLFPEGYLNEVQVVIHVLSVNPEIDPDIAAMIGASAALCVSGVPFNGPIGAARVGYANGQYILNPTVEQLKTSQMDLVVAGTETAVLMVESEAQQLSEEIMLGAVVFGHTEMKAVIDAIHELVRDGGKPEIEWVAPAKNEALIGRVAHFAGEKIAAAYQTKDKQERTGKLKSAFSEVLADLSAEAAANGAAPVDSAEVGNILFDIEAKIVRSQILDGEPRIDGRDTRTVRPISIRTSVLPRTHGSALFTRGETQALVVATLGTARDSQKIDALMGEFTDPFMLHYNMPPFATGETGRVGTPKRREIGHGRLAKRALIAALPSQDEFSYSVRLVSEITESNGSSSMASVCGGCLALMDAGVPMKEHVAGIAMGLIKEGGKFAVLSDILGDEDHLGDMDFKVAGTRNGITALQMDIKIQGITKEIMQVALAQAKEGREHILGEMQKAVPTVKTELSDFAPRLITIRINPEKIRDVIGKGGAVIRALTEETGTQIDISDEGVVTIASVDAAAGQEAKRRIEELTASVEVGKTYDGTVLKLLDFGAIVQVMPGKDGLLHISQIANERVNAVADYLKEGQQVRVKVLETDERGRLKLSMKAADPVEGAAV
;
A
#
# COMPACT_ATOMS: atom_id res chain seq x y z
N MET A 1 24.80 39.73 -6.70
CA MET A 1 23.33 39.75 -6.69
C MET A 1 22.76 38.56 -5.97
N PHE A 2 23.25 37.34 -6.24
CA PHE A 2 22.91 36.12 -5.54
C PHE A 2 24.14 35.60 -4.81
N ASN A 3 23.96 35.03 -3.62
CA ASN A 3 25.03 34.33 -2.86
C ASN A 3 24.77 32.80 -3.04
N LYS A 4 24.95 32.32 -4.27
CA LYS A 4 24.75 30.92 -4.60
C LYS A 4 25.87 30.07 -4.02
N VAL A 5 25.53 29.07 -3.22
CA VAL A 5 26.43 28.05 -2.72
C VAL A 5 26.03 26.71 -3.26
N THR A 6 26.98 25.96 -3.81
CA THR A 6 26.76 24.65 -4.44
C THR A 6 27.70 23.63 -3.80
N LYS A 7 27.15 22.46 -3.45
CA LYS A 7 27.89 21.28 -3.01
C LYS A 7 27.54 20.09 -3.87
N THR A 8 28.55 19.37 -4.33
CA THR A 8 28.38 18.17 -5.17
C THR A 8 29.16 17.01 -4.58
N PHE A 9 28.53 15.84 -4.48
CA PHE A 9 29.14 14.63 -3.93
C PHE A 9 28.61 13.39 -4.62
N GLN A 10 29.34 12.26 -4.48
CA GLN A 10 28.87 10.94 -4.93
C GLN A 10 28.06 10.27 -3.85
N TYR A 11 26.93 9.67 -4.23
CA TYR A 11 26.05 8.94 -3.34
C TYR A 11 25.61 7.61 -3.97
N GLY A 12 26.38 6.56 -3.71
CA GLY A 12 26.28 5.32 -4.45
C GLY A 12 26.72 5.52 -5.90
N GLN A 13 25.87 5.14 -6.82
CA GLN A 13 26.12 5.29 -8.25
C GLN A 13 25.76 6.67 -8.81
N HIS A 14 25.16 7.55 -8.00
CA HIS A 14 24.61 8.83 -8.44
C HIS A 14 25.44 10.02 -7.97
N THR A 15 25.43 11.07 -8.77
CA THR A 15 25.94 12.40 -8.40
C THR A 15 24.81 13.23 -7.81
N VAL A 16 25.03 13.75 -6.61
CA VAL A 16 24.06 14.62 -5.90
C VAL A 16 24.61 16.03 -5.82
N THR A 17 23.79 17.01 -6.13
CA THR A 17 24.12 18.44 -6.00
C THR A 17 23.09 19.14 -5.13
N LEU A 18 23.59 19.89 -4.15
CA LEU A 18 22.82 20.76 -3.25
C LEU A 18 23.14 22.21 -3.58
N GLU A 19 22.10 23.05 -3.74
CA GLU A 19 22.26 24.47 -4.05
C GLU A 19 21.36 25.33 -3.17
N THR A 20 21.90 26.42 -2.62
CA THR A 20 21.13 27.42 -1.86
C THR A 20 21.52 28.84 -2.24
N GLY A 21 20.72 29.84 -1.85
CA GLY A 21 21.04 31.27 -1.97
C GLY A 21 20.56 31.97 -3.25
N GLU A 22 20.01 31.24 -4.22
CA GLU A 22 19.53 31.80 -5.49
C GLU A 22 17.98 31.83 -5.59
N ILE A 23 17.32 30.71 -5.28
CA ILE A 23 15.88 30.53 -5.47
C ILE A 23 15.15 30.64 -4.13
N ALA A 24 13.87 31.08 -4.16
CA ALA A 24 12.96 31.16 -3.02
C ALA A 24 13.53 31.92 -1.79
N ARG A 25 14.22 33.02 -2.02
CA ARG A 25 14.95 33.80 -0.98
C ARG A 25 14.08 34.40 0.13
N GLN A 26 12.75 34.42 -0.03
CA GLN A 26 11.84 34.88 1.01
C GLN A 26 11.53 33.78 2.05
N ALA A 27 11.77 32.52 1.70
CA ALA A 27 11.66 31.41 2.66
C ALA A 27 12.73 31.51 3.75
N SER A 28 12.47 30.95 4.93
CA SER A 28 13.47 30.83 5.99
C SER A 28 14.67 30.02 5.51
N GLY A 29 14.45 28.90 4.83
CA GLY A 29 15.45 28.11 4.14
C GLY A 29 14.93 27.63 2.77
N ALA A 30 15.83 27.51 1.80
CA ALA A 30 15.50 26.97 0.47
C ALA A 30 16.72 26.27 -0.12
N VAL A 31 16.52 25.04 -0.59
CA VAL A 31 17.58 24.23 -1.19
C VAL A 31 17.01 23.53 -2.43
N MET A 32 17.76 23.63 -3.53
CA MET A 32 17.57 22.74 -4.69
C MET A 32 18.46 21.52 -4.53
N VAL A 33 17.88 20.35 -4.77
CA VAL A 33 18.61 19.08 -4.81
C VAL A 33 18.45 18.47 -6.19
N SER A 34 19.58 18.09 -6.78
CA SER A 34 19.61 17.34 -8.02
C SER A 34 20.27 15.99 -7.78
N ILE A 35 19.59 14.92 -8.17
CA ILE A 35 20.17 13.58 -8.31
C ILE A 35 20.08 13.26 -9.79
N GLU A 36 21.19 13.32 -10.51
CA GLU A 36 21.22 13.35 -11.96
C GLU A 36 20.21 14.42 -12.49
N ASP A 37 19.24 14.05 -13.34
CA ASP A 37 18.22 14.95 -13.89
C ASP A 37 16.95 15.06 -13.03
N THR A 38 16.88 14.36 -11.91
CA THR A 38 15.79 14.54 -10.95
C THR A 38 16.11 15.73 -10.05
N VAL A 39 15.28 16.77 -10.12
CA VAL A 39 15.49 18.04 -9.42
C VAL A 39 14.28 18.38 -8.57
N ILE A 40 14.53 18.65 -7.28
CA ILE A 40 13.51 19.12 -6.35
C ILE A 40 13.89 20.50 -5.78
N LEU A 41 12.88 21.27 -5.38
CA LEU A 41 13.04 22.45 -4.55
C LEU A 41 12.38 22.21 -3.21
N ALA A 42 13.16 22.24 -2.14
CA ALA A 42 12.67 22.20 -0.77
C ALA A 42 12.73 23.59 -0.14
N THR A 43 11.62 24.01 0.47
CA THR A 43 11.52 25.30 1.16
C THR A 43 11.02 25.10 2.57
N VAL A 44 11.51 25.91 3.51
CA VAL A 44 11.10 25.94 4.91
C VAL A 44 10.72 27.38 5.28
N VAL A 45 9.57 27.51 5.91
CA VAL A 45 9.16 28.75 6.56
C VAL A 45 8.79 28.45 8.00
N ALA A 46 9.38 29.19 8.95
CA ALA A 46 9.04 29.11 10.36
C ALA A 46 8.49 30.44 10.85
N ARG A 47 7.46 30.40 11.68
CA ARG A 47 6.97 31.59 12.40
C ARG A 47 7.94 31.95 13.51
N LYS A 48 8.05 33.25 13.80
CA LYS A 48 8.89 33.73 14.88
C LYS A 48 8.37 33.38 16.28
N ASP A 49 7.03 33.34 16.40
CA ASP A 49 6.34 33.11 17.66
C ASP A 49 5.27 32.02 17.52
N ALA A 50 5.04 31.28 18.60
CA ALA A 50 3.92 30.36 18.70
C ALA A 50 2.58 31.13 18.78
N LYS A 51 1.51 30.51 18.31
CA LYS A 51 0.17 31.06 18.49
C LYS A 51 -0.24 31.00 19.97
N PRO A 52 -0.96 31.98 20.50
CA PRO A 52 -1.49 31.91 21.87
C PRO A 52 -2.31 30.63 22.07
N GLY A 53 -2.07 29.90 23.15
CA GLY A 53 -2.75 28.65 23.46
C GLY A 53 -2.32 27.44 22.62
N GLN A 54 -1.20 27.51 21.93
CA GLN A 54 -0.64 26.40 21.17
C GLN A 54 -0.07 25.35 22.12
N ASP A 55 -0.60 24.13 22.08
CA ASP A 55 -0.27 23.01 22.97
C ASP A 55 0.46 21.85 22.26
N PHE A 56 0.64 21.96 20.94
CA PHE A 56 1.40 20.97 20.15
C PHE A 56 2.29 21.65 19.11
N PHE A 57 3.29 20.95 18.64
CA PHE A 57 4.19 21.43 17.57
C PHE A 57 3.52 21.35 16.20
N PRO A 58 3.18 22.48 15.56
CA PRO A 58 2.47 22.52 14.28
C PRO A 58 3.45 22.44 13.10
N LEU A 59 4.00 21.27 12.84
CA LEU A 59 4.81 20.98 11.65
C LEU A 59 3.89 20.49 10.52
N THR A 60 3.97 21.13 9.36
CA THR A 60 3.33 20.70 8.13
C THR A 60 4.38 20.40 7.06
N VAL A 61 4.31 19.22 6.46
CA VAL A 61 5.16 18.81 5.34
C VAL A 61 4.27 18.51 4.15
N ASP A 62 4.52 19.17 3.03
CA ASP A 62 3.84 18.99 1.76
C ASP A 62 4.86 18.68 0.66
N TYR A 63 4.74 17.48 0.09
CA TYR A 63 5.49 17.04 -1.09
C TYR A 63 4.54 17.04 -2.28
N LEU A 64 4.94 17.70 -3.36
CA LEU A 64 4.10 17.98 -4.53
C LEU A 64 4.83 17.61 -5.82
N GLU A 65 4.24 16.72 -6.59
CA GLU A 65 4.71 16.33 -7.92
C GLU A 65 4.08 17.23 -8.98
N LYS A 66 4.92 17.90 -9.75
CA LYS A 66 4.47 18.73 -10.87
C LYS A 66 4.55 17.95 -12.17
N THR A 67 3.44 17.80 -12.88
CA THR A 67 3.38 17.03 -14.12
C THR A 67 4.33 17.52 -15.19
N TYR A 68 4.63 18.83 -15.22
CA TYR A 68 5.64 19.37 -16.11
C TYR A 68 7.06 18.84 -15.86
N ALA A 69 7.33 18.32 -14.64
CA ALA A 69 8.62 17.70 -14.33
C ALA A 69 8.91 16.48 -15.20
N ALA A 70 7.88 15.77 -15.63
CA ALA A 70 7.95 14.68 -16.60
C ALA A 70 7.59 15.10 -18.03
N GLY A 71 7.55 16.40 -18.34
CA GLY A 71 7.18 16.91 -19.66
C GLY A 71 5.71 16.70 -20.01
N LYS A 72 4.83 16.53 -19.03
CA LYS A 72 3.40 16.21 -19.24
C LYS A 72 2.50 17.39 -18.88
N ILE A 73 1.30 17.39 -19.48
CA ILE A 73 0.18 18.24 -19.08
C ILE A 73 -0.76 17.38 -18.22
N PRO A 74 -1.25 17.88 -17.07
CA PRO A 74 -2.16 17.12 -16.21
C PRO A 74 -3.38 16.60 -16.97
N GLY A 75 -3.82 15.40 -16.64
CA GLY A 75 -5.07 14.82 -17.11
C GLY A 75 -6.31 15.59 -16.62
N GLY A 76 -7.49 15.05 -16.87
CA GLY A 76 -8.75 15.64 -16.45
C GLY A 76 -9.17 16.90 -17.22
N PHE A 77 -10.28 17.50 -16.80
CA PHE A 77 -10.90 18.63 -17.46
C PHE A 77 -10.12 19.95 -17.24
N PHE A 78 -9.70 20.21 -16.00
CA PHE A 78 -9.06 21.49 -15.63
C PHE A 78 -7.60 21.61 -16.05
N LYS A 79 -6.97 20.53 -16.50
CA LYS A 79 -5.53 20.50 -16.89
C LYS A 79 -4.61 21.12 -15.84
N ARG A 80 -4.89 20.82 -14.57
CA ARG A 80 -4.16 21.32 -13.41
C ARG A 80 -4.11 20.24 -12.32
N GLU A 81 -2.99 20.16 -11.60
CA GLU A 81 -2.86 19.31 -10.43
C GLU A 81 -3.93 19.68 -9.38
N GLY A 82 -4.54 18.68 -8.79
CA GLY A 82 -5.63 18.83 -7.83
C GLY A 82 -5.23 18.41 -6.42
N ARG A 83 -5.95 17.43 -5.86
CA ARG A 83 -5.65 16.87 -4.54
C ARG A 83 -4.36 16.06 -4.60
N PRO A 84 -3.56 16.04 -3.51
CA PRO A 84 -2.39 15.19 -3.44
C PRO A 84 -2.72 13.72 -3.72
N SER A 85 -1.90 13.07 -4.50
CA SER A 85 -1.95 11.64 -4.75
C SER A 85 -1.62 10.83 -3.49
N GLU A 86 -1.85 9.51 -3.52
CA GLU A 86 -1.40 8.61 -2.45
C GLU A 86 0.12 8.69 -2.29
N LYS A 87 0.90 8.68 -3.40
CA LYS A 87 2.35 8.81 -3.35
C LYS A 87 2.78 10.14 -2.70
N GLU A 88 2.21 11.27 -3.10
CA GLU A 88 2.52 12.57 -2.50
C GLU A 88 2.24 12.59 -0.99
N THR A 89 1.14 11.98 -0.57
CA THR A 89 0.77 11.85 0.85
C THR A 89 1.77 10.97 1.60
N LEU A 90 2.18 9.85 1.02
CA LEU A 90 3.12 8.91 1.65
C LEU A 90 4.53 9.49 1.72
N THR A 91 4.99 10.16 0.66
CA THR A 91 6.30 10.83 0.66
C THR A 91 6.34 11.99 1.65
N SER A 92 5.25 12.77 1.78
CA SER A 92 5.14 13.79 2.85
C SER A 92 5.31 13.16 4.23
N ARG A 93 4.79 11.96 4.48
CA ARG A 93 4.96 11.21 5.74
C ARG A 93 6.37 10.67 5.93
N LEU A 94 7.01 10.17 4.86
CA LEU A 94 8.41 9.74 4.90
C LEU A 94 9.34 10.87 5.36
N ILE A 95 9.03 12.11 4.98
CA ILE A 95 9.81 13.30 5.36
C ILE A 95 9.46 13.76 6.76
N ASP A 96 8.18 13.87 7.11
CA ASP A 96 7.70 14.37 8.43
C ASP A 96 8.24 13.52 9.59
N ARG A 97 8.20 12.20 9.46
CA ARG A 97 8.48 11.26 10.56
C ARG A 97 9.91 11.40 11.13
N PRO A 98 10.99 11.40 10.33
CA PRO A 98 12.35 11.53 10.85
C PRO A 98 12.73 12.96 11.27
N ILE A 99 12.09 14.00 10.72
CA ILE A 99 12.46 15.38 11.08
C ILE A 99 11.73 15.90 12.33
N ARG A 100 10.50 15.45 12.56
CA ARG A 100 9.67 15.91 13.69
C ARG A 100 10.30 15.74 15.06
N PRO A 101 10.89 14.58 15.41
CA PRO A 101 11.52 14.39 16.73
C PRO A 101 12.81 15.18 16.94
N LEU A 102 13.35 15.83 15.92
CA LEU A 102 14.57 16.61 15.99
C LEU A 102 14.36 18.08 16.33
N PHE A 103 13.12 18.54 16.43
CA PHE A 103 12.84 19.85 16.98
C PHE A 103 12.95 19.82 18.51
N PRO A 104 13.46 20.88 19.13
CA PRO A 104 13.64 20.91 20.59
C PRO A 104 12.31 20.77 21.33
N GLU A 105 12.35 20.15 22.52
CA GLU A 105 11.21 20.08 23.42
C GLU A 105 10.68 21.49 23.73
N GLY A 106 9.38 21.71 23.66
CA GLY A 106 8.73 23.00 23.89
C GLY A 106 8.81 23.98 22.70
N TYR A 107 9.35 23.57 21.54
CA TYR A 107 9.30 24.38 20.33
C TYR A 107 7.89 24.27 19.70
N LEU A 108 7.10 25.32 19.82
CA LEU A 108 5.68 25.35 19.39
C LEU A 108 5.43 26.32 18.23
N ASN A 109 6.48 26.90 17.65
CA ASN A 109 6.35 27.81 16.52
C ASN A 109 5.99 27.00 15.27
N GLU A 110 5.01 27.49 14.50
CA GLU A 110 4.54 26.82 13.28
C GLU A 110 5.68 26.75 12.23
N VAL A 111 5.94 25.55 11.72
CA VAL A 111 6.91 25.28 10.64
C VAL A 111 6.21 24.61 9.48
N GLN A 112 6.44 25.13 8.29
CA GLN A 112 5.98 24.52 7.05
C GLN A 112 7.17 24.18 6.15
N VAL A 113 7.21 22.92 5.70
CA VAL A 113 8.16 22.41 4.72
C VAL A 113 7.39 22.09 3.45
N VAL A 114 7.76 22.72 2.34
CA VAL A 114 7.12 22.49 1.04
C VAL A 114 8.18 22.04 0.04
N ILE A 115 7.95 20.89 -0.57
CA ILE A 115 8.85 20.30 -1.56
C ILE A 115 8.11 20.20 -2.91
N HIS A 116 8.74 20.72 -3.97
CA HIS A 116 8.27 20.60 -5.33
C HIS A 116 9.22 19.73 -6.16
N VAL A 117 8.70 18.75 -6.86
CA VAL A 117 9.44 18.05 -7.92
C VAL A 117 9.37 18.89 -9.19
N LEU A 118 10.53 19.37 -9.67
CA LEU A 118 10.63 20.31 -10.78
C LEU A 118 11.12 19.66 -12.07
N SER A 119 11.90 18.59 -11.96
CA SER A 119 12.36 17.76 -13.07
C SER A 119 12.46 16.31 -12.59
N VAL A 120 12.19 15.33 -13.44
CA VAL A 120 12.28 13.93 -13.08
C VAL A 120 12.95 13.11 -14.16
N ASN A 121 14.00 12.39 -13.76
CA ASN A 121 14.57 11.29 -14.52
C ASN A 121 13.72 10.04 -14.25
N PRO A 122 13.20 9.35 -15.28
CA PRO A 122 12.36 8.15 -15.11
C PRO A 122 13.01 7.02 -14.32
N GLU A 123 14.34 7.00 -14.22
CA GLU A 123 15.09 5.99 -13.48
C GLU A 123 15.32 6.35 -12.00
N ILE A 124 14.99 7.57 -11.57
CA ILE A 124 15.33 8.07 -10.22
C ILE A 124 14.07 8.60 -9.53
N ASP A 125 13.58 7.85 -8.55
CA ASP A 125 12.46 8.30 -7.71
C ASP A 125 12.88 9.55 -6.90
N PRO A 126 12.08 10.62 -6.91
CA PRO A 126 12.44 11.88 -6.27
C PRO A 126 12.34 11.89 -4.74
N ASP A 127 11.86 10.84 -4.09
CA ASP A 127 11.58 10.84 -2.66
C ASP A 127 12.86 10.98 -1.79
N ILE A 128 13.97 10.31 -2.15
CA ILE A 128 15.25 10.47 -1.44
C ILE A 128 15.81 11.88 -1.61
N ALA A 129 15.73 12.44 -2.83
CA ALA A 129 16.11 13.83 -3.06
C ALA A 129 15.25 14.79 -2.21
N ALA A 130 13.96 14.51 -2.08
CA ALA A 130 13.02 15.29 -1.28
C ALA A 130 13.35 15.25 0.23
N MET A 131 13.71 14.08 0.76
CA MET A 131 14.13 13.91 2.15
C MET A 131 15.43 14.67 2.43
N ILE A 132 16.43 14.55 1.56
CA ILE A 132 17.70 15.28 1.63
C ILE A 132 17.44 16.80 1.57
N GLY A 133 16.59 17.22 0.65
CA GLY A 133 16.24 18.63 0.46
C GLY A 133 15.53 19.24 1.66
N ALA A 134 14.59 18.53 2.28
CA ALA A 134 13.90 18.96 3.50
C ALA A 134 14.89 19.15 4.66
N SER A 135 15.79 18.18 4.85
CA SER A 135 16.85 18.23 5.86
C SER A 135 17.77 19.44 5.63
N ALA A 136 18.29 19.58 4.41
CA ALA A 136 19.18 20.69 4.06
C ALA A 136 18.49 22.06 4.21
N ALA A 137 17.23 22.20 3.77
CA ALA A 137 16.46 23.43 3.88
C ALA A 137 16.19 23.82 5.34
N LEU A 138 15.92 22.86 6.21
CA LEU A 138 15.81 23.09 7.66
C LEU A 138 17.13 23.58 8.24
N CYS A 139 18.25 22.92 7.93
CA CYS A 139 19.56 23.27 8.46
C CYS A 139 20.05 24.65 7.99
N VAL A 140 19.82 25.02 6.71
CA VAL A 140 20.22 26.35 6.20
C VAL A 140 19.30 27.48 6.67
N SER A 141 18.12 27.16 7.21
CA SER A 141 17.10 28.15 7.61
C SER A 141 17.45 28.90 8.91
N GLY A 142 18.28 28.30 9.75
CA GLY A 142 18.55 28.78 11.11
C GLY A 142 17.45 28.46 12.13
N VAL A 143 16.44 27.72 11.79
CA VAL A 143 15.39 27.23 12.70
C VAL A 143 16.01 26.26 13.71
N PRO A 144 15.61 26.27 14.99
CA PRO A 144 16.08 25.28 15.98
C PRO A 144 15.75 23.86 15.52
N PHE A 145 16.75 23.13 15.06
CA PHE A 145 16.63 21.81 14.50
C PHE A 145 17.89 20.99 14.75
N ASN A 146 17.75 19.86 15.43
CA ASN A 146 18.86 18.98 15.85
C ASN A 146 19.31 18.02 14.76
N GLY A 147 19.15 18.39 13.48
CA GLY A 147 19.68 17.69 12.33
C GLY A 147 21.12 18.07 11.99
N PRO A 148 21.59 17.71 10.77
CA PRO A 148 20.82 17.15 9.64
C PRO A 148 20.43 15.69 9.80
N ILE A 149 19.47 15.26 8.97
CA ILE A 149 19.27 13.85 8.66
C ILE A 149 19.81 13.55 7.26
N GLY A 150 20.33 12.33 7.09
CA GLY A 150 20.47 11.70 5.80
C GLY A 150 19.29 10.78 5.51
N ALA A 151 19.16 10.38 4.25
CA ALA A 151 18.19 9.38 3.80
C ALA A 151 18.81 8.52 2.71
N ALA A 152 18.46 7.23 2.70
CA ALA A 152 18.92 6.27 1.71
C ALA A 152 17.78 5.32 1.34
N ARG A 153 17.72 4.93 0.08
CA ARG A 153 16.96 3.77 -0.37
C ARG A 153 17.93 2.60 -0.51
N VAL A 154 17.54 1.44 -0.02
CA VAL A 154 18.35 0.22 -0.08
C VAL A 154 17.57 -0.87 -0.79
N GLY A 155 18.12 -1.36 -1.90
CA GLY A 155 17.68 -2.56 -2.57
C GLY A 155 18.50 -3.77 -2.14
N TYR A 156 18.04 -4.98 -2.50
CA TYR A 156 18.75 -6.22 -2.25
C TYR A 156 18.57 -7.19 -3.41
N ALA A 157 19.64 -7.52 -4.08
CA ALA A 157 19.65 -8.46 -5.19
C ALA A 157 20.96 -9.26 -5.22
N ASN A 158 20.90 -10.54 -5.57
CA ASN A 158 22.06 -11.42 -5.68
C ASN A 158 22.96 -11.46 -4.42
N GLY A 159 22.34 -11.36 -3.23
CA GLY A 159 23.06 -11.37 -1.96
C GLY A 159 23.77 -10.06 -1.61
N GLN A 160 23.51 -8.96 -2.32
CA GLN A 160 24.15 -7.66 -2.11
C GLN A 160 23.15 -6.54 -1.90
N TYR A 161 23.51 -5.60 -1.03
CA TYR A 161 22.76 -4.35 -0.86
C TYR A 161 23.12 -3.38 -1.98
N ILE A 162 22.11 -2.64 -2.47
CA ILE A 162 22.27 -1.63 -3.53
C ILE A 162 21.81 -0.29 -2.93
N LEU A 163 22.73 0.68 -2.92
CA LEU A 163 22.41 2.03 -2.46
C LEU A 163 21.71 2.83 -3.56
N ASN A 164 20.55 3.39 -3.23
CA ASN A 164 19.72 4.19 -4.14
C ASN A 164 19.54 3.51 -5.51
N PRO A 165 18.94 2.31 -5.52
CA PRO A 165 18.71 1.58 -6.77
C PRO A 165 17.84 2.40 -7.72
N THR A 166 18.08 2.26 -9.02
CA THR A 166 17.21 2.84 -10.05
C THR A 166 15.85 2.15 -10.05
N VAL A 167 14.87 2.77 -10.69
CA VAL A 167 13.53 2.18 -10.87
C VAL A 167 13.61 0.81 -11.54
N GLU A 168 14.51 0.64 -12.53
CA GLU A 168 14.72 -0.66 -13.19
C GLU A 168 15.34 -1.69 -12.24
N GLN A 169 16.32 -1.30 -11.44
CA GLN A 169 16.94 -2.20 -10.44
C GLN A 169 15.93 -2.62 -9.36
N LEU A 170 14.98 -1.75 -8.98
CA LEU A 170 13.93 -2.08 -8.00
C LEU A 170 13.00 -3.19 -8.50
N LYS A 171 12.75 -3.31 -9.80
CA LYS A 171 11.88 -4.37 -10.36
C LYS A 171 12.40 -5.79 -10.07
N THR A 172 13.71 -5.95 -9.94
CA THR A 172 14.38 -7.23 -9.65
C THR A 172 14.87 -7.35 -8.20
N SER A 173 14.71 -6.28 -7.43
CA SER A 173 15.11 -6.25 -6.02
C SER A 173 14.13 -7.05 -5.15
N GLN A 174 14.68 -7.82 -4.21
CA GLN A 174 13.91 -8.52 -3.18
C GLN A 174 13.50 -7.62 -2.01
N MET A 175 13.94 -6.37 -2.01
CA MET A 175 13.65 -5.40 -0.98
C MET A 175 13.60 -3.99 -1.57
N ASP A 176 12.68 -3.18 -1.07
CA ASP A 176 12.64 -1.73 -1.18
C ASP A 176 12.57 -1.16 0.24
N LEU A 177 13.70 -0.64 0.74
CA LEU A 177 13.82 -0.13 2.10
C LEU A 177 14.29 1.32 2.06
N VAL A 178 13.56 2.20 2.73
CA VAL A 178 13.97 3.59 2.99
C VAL A 178 14.36 3.71 4.45
N VAL A 179 15.56 4.26 4.68
CA VAL A 179 16.07 4.56 6.02
C VAL A 179 16.48 6.02 6.10
N ALA A 180 16.16 6.67 7.22
CA ALA A 180 16.58 8.03 7.52
C ALA A 180 17.08 8.14 8.98
N GLY A 181 18.05 8.99 9.18
CA GLY A 181 18.62 9.18 10.50
C GLY A 181 19.64 10.35 10.56
N THR A 182 20.08 10.63 11.77
CA THR A 182 21.21 11.51 12.04
C THR A 182 22.53 10.77 11.85
N GLU A 183 23.66 11.45 12.03
CA GLU A 183 24.98 10.82 11.99
C GLU A 183 25.11 9.63 12.98
N THR A 184 24.44 9.71 14.12
CA THR A 184 24.59 8.73 15.21
C THR A 184 23.42 7.82 15.43
N ALA A 185 22.26 8.08 14.82
CA ALA A 185 21.04 7.34 15.11
C ALA A 185 20.13 7.18 13.89
N VAL A 186 19.61 5.97 13.70
CA VAL A 186 18.45 5.69 12.82
C VAL A 186 17.20 6.28 13.49
N LEU A 187 16.37 6.98 12.71
CA LEU A 187 15.13 7.61 13.20
C LEU A 187 13.89 7.01 12.52
N MET A 188 14.00 6.57 11.27
CA MET A 188 12.87 6.04 10.51
C MET A 188 13.33 4.95 9.55
N VAL A 189 12.57 3.88 9.50
CA VAL A 189 12.69 2.83 8.48
C VAL A 189 11.30 2.52 7.94
N GLU A 190 11.22 2.30 6.63
CA GLU A 190 10.03 1.79 5.97
C GLU A 190 10.42 0.86 4.83
N SER A 191 9.84 -0.35 4.79
CA SER A 191 10.24 -1.32 3.79
C SER A 191 9.11 -2.22 3.30
N GLU A 192 9.36 -2.75 2.11
CA GLU A 192 8.70 -3.89 1.48
C GLU A 192 9.77 -4.93 1.18
N ALA A 193 9.51 -6.22 1.44
CA ALA A 193 10.50 -7.28 1.24
C ALA A 193 9.84 -8.59 0.79
N GLN A 194 10.61 -9.41 0.06
CA GLN A 194 10.20 -10.71 -0.44
C GLN A 194 10.63 -11.82 0.55
N GLN A 195 10.05 -11.80 1.75
CA GLN A 195 10.29 -12.78 2.81
C GLN A 195 11.78 -12.92 3.19
N LEU A 196 12.43 -11.79 3.43
CA LEU A 196 13.84 -11.75 3.83
C LEU A 196 14.00 -11.98 5.34
N SER A 197 15.17 -12.51 5.73
CA SER A 197 15.49 -12.76 7.14
C SER A 197 15.69 -11.47 7.92
N GLU A 198 15.51 -11.54 9.23
CA GLU A 198 15.76 -10.44 10.17
C GLU A 198 17.19 -9.89 10.04
N GLU A 199 18.16 -10.78 9.80
CA GLU A 199 19.56 -10.40 9.61
C GLU A 199 19.78 -9.55 8.35
N ILE A 200 19.19 -9.95 7.21
CA ILE A 200 19.26 -9.18 5.96
C ILE A 200 18.60 -7.82 6.12
N MET A 201 17.41 -7.77 6.76
CA MET A 201 16.70 -6.52 6.99
C MET A 201 17.50 -5.57 7.89
N LEU A 202 18.05 -6.08 8.98
CA LEU A 202 18.92 -5.28 9.88
C LEU A 202 20.18 -4.82 9.17
N GLY A 203 20.80 -5.70 8.38
CA GLY A 203 21.98 -5.36 7.57
C GLY A 203 21.69 -4.23 6.58
N ALA A 204 20.52 -4.20 5.96
CA ALA A 204 20.08 -3.13 5.06
C ALA A 204 19.94 -1.77 5.79
N VAL A 205 19.34 -1.79 6.99
CA VAL A 205 19.22 -0.58 7.82
C VAL A 205 20.59 -0.01 8.17
N VAL A 206 21.50 -0.87 8.62
CA VAL A 206 22.88 -0.47 8.98
C VAL A 206 23.65 0.02 7.75
N PHE A 207 23.52 -0.67 6.60
CA PHE A 207 24.14 -0.26 5.34
C PHE A 207 23.67 1.14 4.92
N GLY A 208 22.37 1.36 4.83
CA GLY A 208 21.81 2.65 4.43
C GLY A 208 22.18 3.77 5.40
N HIS A 209 22.18 3.49 6.72
CA HIS A 209 22.60 4.46 7.74
C HIS A 209 24.09 4.83 7.61
N THR A 210 24.93 3.87 7.31
CA THR A 210 26.38 4.12 7.11
C THR A 210 26.62 4.99 5.86
N GLU A 211 25.96 4.66 4.76
CA GLU A 211 26.13 5.35 3.48
C GLU A 211 25.59 6.79 3.49
N MET A 212 24.53 7.08 4.28
CA MET A 212 23.98 8.45 4.36
C MET A 212 24.90 9.48 5.01
N LYS A 213 26.01 9.06 5.58
CA LYS A 213 27.01 10.01 6.13
C LYS A 213 27.49 10.99 5.06
N ALA A 214 27.66 10.58 3.82
CA ALA A 214 28.03 11.47 2.73
C ALA A 214 27.05 12.63 2.54
N VAL A 215 25.75 12.37 2.71
CA VAL A 215 24.68 13.39 2.67
C VAL A 215 24.81 14.35 3.84
N ILE A 216 25.01 13.83 5.04
CA ILE A 216 25.11 14.61 6.28
C ILE A 216 26.32 15.55 6.20
N ASP A 217 27.47 15.04 5.78
CA ASP A 217 28.70 15.84 5.61
C ASP A 217 28.49 16.98 4.58
N ALA A 218 27.84 16.67 3.43
CA ALA A 218 27.53 17.67 2.41
C ALA A 218 26.57 18.77 2.91
N ILE A 219 25.58 18.40 3.73
CA ILE A 219 24.65 19.38 4.33
C ILE A 219 25.41 20.26 5.33
N HIS A 220 26.26 19.70 6.17
CA HIS A 220 27.11 20.51 7.08
C HIS A 220 27.98 21.50 6.32
N GLU A 221 28.57 21.10 5.19
CA GLU A 221 29.35 22.02 4.35
C GLU A 221 28.47 23.10 3.72
N LEU A 222 27.23 22.75 3.26
CA LEU A 222 26.28 23.70 2.70
C LEU A 222 25.89 24.77 3.75
N VAL A 223 25.62 24.32 4.98
CA VAL A 223 25.24 25.21 6.11
C VAL A 223 26.41 26.14 6.49
N ARG A 224 27.64 25.62 6.58
CA ARG A 224 28.82 26.42 6.88
C ARG A 224 29.00 27.56 5.87
N ASP A 225 28.77 27.29 4.58
CA ASP A 225 29.11 28.27 3.53
C ASP A 225 27.90 29.11 3.09
N GLY A 226 26.65 28.66 3.33
CA GLY A 226 25.42 29.32 2.86
C GLY A 226 24.25 29.36 3.86
N GLY A 227 24.46 28.86 5.08
CA GLY A 227 23.44 28.87 6.15
C GLY A 227 23.13 30.26 6.67
N LYS A 228 21.92 30.48 7.14
CA LYS A 228 21.52 31.67 7.87
C LYS A 228 21.91 31.52 9.34
N PRO A 229 22.08 32.65 10.05
CA PRO A 229 22.29 32.64 11.51
C PRO A 229 21.15 31.87 12.22
N GLU A 230 21.48 31.14 13.26
CA GLU A 230 20.50 30.46 14.10
C GLU A 230 19.52 31.48 14.68
N ILE A 231 18.22 31.10 14.64
CA ILE A 231 17.14 31.87 15.26
C ILE A 231 17.29 31.68 16.78
N GLU A 232 17.46 32.78 17.52
CA GLU A 232 17.47 32.73 18.96
C GLU A 232 16.13 32.22 19.48
N TRP A 233 16.16 31.03 20.05
CA TRP A 233 15.02 30.43 20.73
C TRP A 233 15.50 29.83 22.06
N VAL A 234 14.75 30.15 23.10
CA VAL A 234 15.04 29.63 24.44
C VAL A 234 13.86 28.78 24.88
N ALA A 235 14.16 27.56 25.33
CA ALA A 235 13.15 26.68 25.87
C ALA A 235 12.43 27.38 27.06
N PRO A 236 11.09 27.32 27.14
CA PRO A 236 10.38 27.82 28.31
C PRO A 236 10.96 27.23 29.61
N ALA A 237 11.21 28.06 30.58
CA ALA A 237 11.69 27.60 31.89
C ALA A 237 10.64 26.68 32.53
N LYS A 238 11.04 25.50 32.98
CA LYS A 238 10.14 24.59 33.69
C LYS A 238 9.73 25.21 35.02
N ASN A 239 8.44 25.18 35.33
CA ASN A 239 7.89 25.66 36.58
C ASN A 239 8.00 24.59 37.65
N GLU A 240 9.22 24.48 38.25
CA GLU A 240 9.53 23.43 39.24
C GLU A 240 8.57 23.47 40.44
N ALA A 241 8.09 24.64 40.84
CA ALA A 241 7.11 24.78 41.93
C ALA A 241 5.75 24.15 41.52
N LEU A 242 5.30 24.38 40.28
CA LEU A 242 4.07 23.77 39.75
C LEU A 242 4.23 22.26 39.57
N ILE A 243 5.38 21.82 39.03
CA ILE A 243 5.70 20.41 38.90
C ILE A 243 5.61 19.68 40.23
N GLY A 244 6.24 20.22 41.28
CA GLY A 244 6.17 19.63 42.60
C GLY A 244 4.77 19.58 43.20
N ARG A 245 3.95 20.62 42.96
CA ARG A 245 2.54 20.65 43.42
C ARG A 245 1.67 19.64 42.66
N VAL A 246 1.77 19.61 41.33
CA VAL A 246 1.02 18.62 40.51
C VAL A 246 1.40 17.20 40.91
N ALA A 247 2.69 16.92 41.10
CA ALA A 247 3.16 15.61 41.54
C ALA A 247 2.60 15.24 42.95
N HIS A 248 2.50 16.19 43.86
CA HIS A 248 1.90 15.97 45.19
C HIS A 248 0.40 15.61 45.09
N PHE A 249 -0.39 16.31 44.28
CA PHE A 249 -1.82 16.09 44.18
C PHE A 249 -2.20 14.88 43.26
N ALA A 250 -1.36 14.59 42.27
CA ALA A 250 -1.68 13.63 41.20
C ALA A 250 -0.97 12.28 41.33
N GLY A 251 0.24 12.24 41.92
CA GLY A 251 1.12 11.07 41.81
C GLY A 251 0.48 9.75 42.24
N GLU A 252 -0.17 9.72 43.43
CA GLU A 252 -0.84 8.52 43.93
C GLU A 252 -2.09 8.16 43.09
N LYS A 253 -2.86 9.17 42.62
CA LYS A 253 -4.05 8.97 41.80
C LYS A 253 -3.70 8.38 40.45
N ILE A 254 -2.63 8.86 39.80
CA ILE A 254 -2.13 8.34 38.52
C ILE A 254 -1.60 6.92 38.70
N ALA A 255 -0.79 6.66 39.73
CA ALA A 255 -0.27 5.35 40.03
C ALA A 255 -1.43 4.32 40.25
N ALA A 256 -2.46 4.72 40.98
CA ALA A 256 -3.66 3.90 41.18
C ALA A 256 -4.45 3.68 39.87
N ALA A 257 -4.55 4.69 39.02
CA ALA A 257 -5.20 4.56 37.71
C ALA A 257 -4.51 3.52 36.82
N TYR A 258 -3.16 3.50 36.80
CA TYR A 258 -2.39 2.52 36.03
C TYR A 258 -2.39 1.10 36.60
N GLN A 259 -2.98 0.84 37.76
CA GLN A 259 -3.31 -0.51 38.23
C GLN A 259 -4.62 -1.04 37.61
N THR A 260 -5.36 -0.21 36.88
CA THR A 260 -6.61 -0.58 36.21
C THR A 260 -6.31 -1.09 34.82
N LYS A 261 -6.63 -2.38 34.54
CA LYS A 261 -6.34 -3.04 33.28
C LYS A 261 -7.25 -2.59 32.13
N ASP A 262 -8.54 -2.34 32.42
CA ASP A 262 -9.51 -1.87 31.42
C ASP A 262 -9.18 -0.45 30.96
N LYS A 263 -9.10 -0.23 29.64
CA LYS A 263 -8.73 1.05 29.04
C LYS A 263 -9.72 2.16 29.34
N GLN A 264 -11.01 1.87 29.22
CA GLN A 264 -12.08 2.87 29.40
C GLN A 264 -12.14 3.33 30.86
N GLU A 265 -12.08 2.41 31.79
CA GLU A 265 -12.04 2.69 33.22
C GLU A 265 -10.78 3.45 33.61
N ARG A 266 -9.61 3.05 33.11
CA ARG A 266 -8.32 3.75 33.34
C ARG A 266 -8.37 5.18 32.80
N THR A 267 -8.84 5.37 31.58
CA THR A 267 -8.99 6.70 30.98
C THR A 267 -9.96 7.58 31.78
N GLY A 268 -11.04 7.01 32.29
CA GLY A 268 -11.97 7.70 33.18
C GLY A 268 -11.30 8.19 34.48
N LYS A 269 -10.51 7.31 35.11
CA LYS A 269 -9.76 7.64 36.35
C LYS A 269 -8.71 8.74 36.10
N LEU A 270 -7.99 8.69 34.97
CA LEU A 270 -7.00 9.72 34.61
C LEU A 270 -7.67 11.07 34.35
N LYS A 271 -8.81 11.09 33.64
CA LYS A 271 -9.60 12.33 33.43
C LYS A 271 -10.13 12.90 34.74
N SER A 272 -10.62 12.08 35.65
CA SER A 272 -11.05 12.51 37.00
C SER A 272 -9.88 13.10 37.78
N ALA A 273 -8.73 12.40 37.80
CA ALA A 273 -7.52 12.88 38.45
C ALA A 273 -7.07 14.26 37.91
N PHE A 274 -7.06 14.45 36.57
CA PHE A 274 -6.77 15.73 35.94
C PHE A 274 -7.72 16.84 36.42
N SER A 275 -9.02 16.59 36.41
CA SER A 275 -10.05 17.57 36.79
C SER A 275 -9.94 17.95 38.28
N GLU A 276 -9.67 16.99 39.14
CA GLU A 276 -9.50 17.20 40.58
C GLU A 276 -8.22 18.04 40.86
N VAL A 277 -7.09 17.65 40.26
CA VAL A 277 -5.82 18.37 40.41
C VAL A 277 -5.94 19.80 39.94
N LEU A 278 -6.58 20.03 38.79
CA LEU A 278 -6.80 21.37 38.26
C LEU A 278 -7.71 22.23 39.20
N ALA A 279 -8.74 21.62 39.79
CA ALA A 279 -9.62 22.29 40.75
C ALA A 279 -8.86 22.64 42.03
N ASP A 280 -8.08 21.71 42.59
CA ASP A 280 -7.26 21.91 43.78
C ASP A 280 -6.24 23.05 43.60
N LEU A 281 -5.50 23.02 42.48
CA LEU A 281 -4.52 24.05 42.12
C LEU A 281 -5.19 25.42 41.87
N SER A 282 -6.37 25.45 41.26
CA SER A 282 -7.09 26.69 41.03
C SER A 282 -7.64 27.29 42.31
N ALA A 283 -8.13 26.46 43.25
CA ALA A 283 -8.56 26.90 44.57
C ALA A 283 -7.41 27.46 45.39
N GLU A 284 -6.26 26.81 45.36
CA GLU A 284 -5.05 27.26 46.03
C GLU A 284 -4.53 28.59 45.46
N ALA A 285 -4.51 28.73 44.13
CA ALA A 285 -4.12 29.97 43.45
C ALA A 285 -5.06 31.13 43.85
N ALA A 286 -6.39 30.90 43.86
CA ALA A 286 -7.37 31.89 44.28
C ALA A 286 -7.19 32.30 45.76
N ALA A 287 -6.95 31.34 46.65
CA ALA A 287 -6.70 31.62 48.08
C ALA A 287 -5.43 32.47 48.31
N ASN A 288 -4.43 32.32 47.47
CA ASN A 288 -3.17 33.04 47.54
C ASN A 288 -3.13 34.34 46.69
N GLY A 289 -4.26 34.69 46.02
CA GLY A 289 -4.31 35.85 45.12
C GLY A 289 -3.39 35.72 43.88
N ALA A 290 -3.03 34.50 43.49
CA ALA A 290 -2.16 34.20 42.34
C ALA A 290 -3.00 34.13 41.04
N ALA A 291 -2.32 34.22 39.88
CA ALA A 291 -2.90 34.05 38.58
C ALA A 291 -3.49 32.64 38.43
N PRO A 292 -4.57 32.48 37.58
CA PRO A 292 -5.13 31.17 37.25
C PRO A 292 -4.04 30.24 36.70
N VAL A 293 -4.15 28.96 37.06
CA VAL A 293 -3.22 27.91 36.57
C VAL A 293 -3.54 27.56 35.12
N ASP A 294 -2.56 27.45 34.28
CA ASP A 294 -2.72 27.03 32.90
C ASP A 294 -3.00 25.53 32.84
N SER A 295 -4.18 25.17 32.31
CA SER A 295 -4.61 23.79 32.20
C SER A 295 -3.74 22.97 31.23
N ALA A 296 -3.19 23.58 30.18
CA ALA A 296 -2.31 22.91 29.24
C ALA A 296 -0.96 22.57 29.89
N GLU A 297 -0.39 23.50 30.69
CA GLU A 297 0.84 23.26 31.46
C GLU A 297 0.63 22.12 32.47
N VAL A 298 -0.49 22.12 33.19
CA VAL A 298 -0.84 21.02 34.12
C VAL A 298 -0.97 19.70 33.39
N GLY A 299 -1.62 19.68 32.21
CA GLY A 299 -1.74 18.49 31.37
C GLY A 299 -0.41 17.91 30.94
N ASN A 300 0.54 18.74 30.51
CA ASN A 300 1.87 18.31 30.15
C ASN A 300 2.65 17.72 31.34
N ILE A 301 2.57 18.36 32.50
CA ILE A 301 3.20 17.86 33.74
C ILE A 301 2.60 16.50 34.15
N LEU A 302 1.27 16.33 34.03
CA LEU A 302 0.62 15.05 34.33
C LEU A 302 1.08 13.95 33.36
N PHE A 303 1.21 14.26 32.07
CA PHE A 303 1.75 13.34 31.10
C PHE A 303 3.19 12.89 31.43
N ASP A 304 4.06 13.81 31.87
CA ASP A 304 5.43 13.47 32.31
C ASP A 304 5.40 12.53 33.53
N ILE A 305 4.48 12.75 34.45
CA ILE A 305 4.29 11.88 35.64
C ILE A 305 3.79 10.49 35.21
N GLU A 306 2.81 10.42 34.32
CA GLU A 306 2.30 9.17 33.73
C GLU A 306 3.44 8.38 33.06
N ALA A 307 4.19 9.07 32.18
CA ALA A 307 5.34 8.49 31.50
C ALA A 307 6.35 7.90 32.49
N LYS A 308 6.72 8.67 33.50
CA LYS A 308 7.68 8.21 34.51
C LYS A 308 7.20 6.97 35.28
N ILE A 309 5.93 6.95 35.69
CA ILE A 309 5.34 5.81 36.42
C ILE A 309 5.36 4.55 35.55
N VAL A 310 4.81 4.61 34.35
CA VAL A 310 4.68 3.47 33.45
C VAL A 310 6.05 2.95 33.00
N ARG A 311 6.96 3.85 32.62
CA ARG A 311 8.31 3.51 32.15
C ARG A 311 9.15 2.87 33.25
N SER A 312 9.12 3.43 34.47
CA SER A 312 9.82 2.84 35.63
C SER A 312 9.29 1.46 35.95
N GLN A 313 7.98 1.29 36.02
CA GLN A 313 7.34 0.01 36.28
C GLN A 313 7.83 -1.09 35.31
N ILE A 314 7.86 -0.79 34.01
CA ILE A 314 8.30 -1.74 32.97
C ILE A 314 9.81 -2.05 33.11
N LEU A 315 10.66 -1.02 33.31
CA LEU A 315 12.10 -1.20 33.44
C LEU A 315 12.53 -1.92 34.73
N ASP A 316 11.70 -1.87 35.77
CA ASP A 316 11.92 -2.60 37.02
C ASP A 316 11.38 -4.04 36.99
N GLY A 317 10.81 -4.46 35.85
CA GLY A 317 10.32 -5.83 35.62
C GLY A 317 8.93 -6.09 36.19
N GLU A 318 8.19 -5.06 36.56
CA GLU A 318 6.80 -5.14 36.97
C GLU A 318 5.88 -5.44 35.77
N PRO A 319 4.67 -5.97 35.99
CA PRO A 319 3.71 -6.19 34.93
C PRO A 319 3.39 -4.91 34.16
N ARG A 320 3.12 -5.05 32.86
CA ARG A 320 2.66 -3.96 31.98
C ARG A 320 1.28 -3.47 32.39
N ILE A 321 0.78 -2.40 31.77
CA ILE A 321 -0.50 -1.73 32.07
C ILE A 321 -1.67 -2.73 32.10
N ASP A 322 -1.68 -3.74 31.23
CA ASP A 322 -2.70 -4.78 31.16
C ASP A 322 -2.36 -6.07 31.94
N GLY A 323 -1.26 -6.07 32.65
CA GLY A 323 -0.80 -7.17 33.50
C GLY A 323 0.04 -8.23 32.79
N ARG A 324 0.36 -8.05 31.48
CA ARG A 324 1.28 -8.94 30.75
C ARG A 324 2.73 -8.70 31.10
N ASP A 325 3.58 -9.66 30.76
CA ASP A 325 5.03 -9.46 30.65
C ASP A 325 5.40 -8.74 29.33
N THR A 326 6.70 -8.55 29.10
CA THR A 326 7.21 -7.86 27.92
C THR A 326 7.09 -8.66 26.61
N ARG A 327 6.80 -9.94 26.64
CA ARG A 327 6.81 -10.86 25.47
C ARG A 327 5.43 -11.38 25.06
N THR A 328 4.51 -11.47 25.98
CA THR A 328 3.18 -12.05 25.74
C THR A 328 2.35 -11.22 24.79
N VAL A 329 1.84 -11.84 23.73
CA VAL A 329 0.86 -11.27 22.80
C VAL A 329 -0.53 -11.38 23.43
N ARG A 330 -1.39 -10.38 23.23
CA ARG A 330 -2.79 -10.40 23.71
C ARG A 330 -3.58 -11.55 23.09
N PRO A 331 -4.64 -12.04 23.77
CA PRO A 331 -5.51 -13.09 23.23
C PRO A 331 -6.05 -12.73 21.83
N ILE A 332 -6.05 -13.73 20.93
CA ILE A 332 -6.50 -13.58 19.55
C ILE A 332 -7.80 -14.35 19.36
N SER A 333 -8.77 -13.71 18.69
CA SER A 333 -10.02 -14.31 18.24
C SER A 333 -10.19 -14.06 16.75
N ILE A 334 -10.55 -15.10 16.00
CA ILE A 334 -10.67 -15.06 14.54
C ILE A 334 -12.02 -15.65 14.13
N ARG A 335 -12.71 -14.95 13.24
CA ARG A 335 -13.91 -15.42 12.56
C ARG A 335 -13.80 -15.08 11.07
N THR A 336 -14.08 -16.03 10.21
CA THR A 336 -14.18 -15.82 8.74
C THR A 336 -15.61 -15.96 8.27
N SER A 337 -15.88 -15.60 7.02
CA SER A 337 -17.24 -15.60 6.43
C SER A 337 -18.26 -14.84 7.29
N VAL A 338 -17.85 -13.70 7.86
CA VAL A 338 -18.65 -12.90 8.80
C VAL A 338 -19.81 -12.21 8.10
N LEU A 339 -19.60 -11.77 6.85
CA LEU A 339 -20.58 -11.04 6.05
C LEU A 339 -21.11 -11.92 4.92
N PRO A 340 -22.42 -12.18 4.87
CA PRO A 340 -22.99 -13.25 4.03
C PRO A 340 -22.94 -12.97 2.51
N ARG A 341 -22.85 -11.72 2.07
CA ARG A 341 -22.88 -11.34 0.66
C ARG A 341 -21.55 -10.88 0.09
N THR A 342 -20.50 -10.84 0.91
CA THR A 342 -19.16 -10.46 0.46
C THR A 342 -18.43 -11.64 -0.17
N HIS A 343 -17.37 -11.37 -0.92
CA HIS A 343 -16.60 -12.44 -1.57
C HIS A 343 -15.70 -13.17 -0.56
N GLY A 344 -15.19 -12.45 0.44
CA GLY A 344 -14.51 -12.98 1.62
C GLY A 344 -14.53 -11.95 2.73
N SER A 345 -14.54 -12.40 3.98
CA SER A 345 -14.52 -11.51 5.14
C SER A 345 -13.92 -12.18 6.36
N ALA A 346 -13.18 -11.41 7.16
CA ALA A 346 -12.60 -11.85 8.41
C ALA A 346 -12.77 -10.79 9.50
N LEU A 347 -13.11 -11.23 10.69
CA LEU A 347 -13.05 -10.44 11.91
C LEU A 347 -11.86 -10.93 12.71
N PHE A 348 -10.83 -10.12 12.78
CA PHE A 348 -9.62 -10.37 13.57
C PHE A 348 -9.63 -9.48 14.80
N THR A 349 -9.54 -10.09 15.97
CA THR A 349 -9.50 -9.39 17.25
C THR A 349 -8.26 -9.80 18.02
N ARG A 350 -7.50 -8.83 18.51
CA ARG A 350 -6.33 -9.01 19.38
C ARG A 350 -6.48 -8.10 20.60
N GLY A 351 -6.90 -8.68 21.71
CA GLY A 351 -7.30 -7.91 22.89
C GLY A 351 -8.38 -6.89 22.54
N GLU A 352 -8.12 -5.62 22.79
CA GLU A 352 -9.01 -4.47 22.51
C GLU A 352 -8.71 -3.81 21.13
N THR A 353 -8.21 -4.58 20.17
CA THR A 353 -8.00 -4.11 18.78
C THR A 353 -8.68 -5.07 17.83
N GLN A 354 -9.60 -4.55 17.02
CA GLN A 354 -10.44 -5.36 16.14
C GLN A 354 -10.51 -4.75 14.74
N ALA A 355 -10.32 -5.59 13.73
CA ALA A 355 -10.44 -5.26 12.32
C ALA A 355 -11.44 -6.19 11.63
N LEU A 356 -12.47 -5.62 11.03
CA LEU A 356 -13.36 -6.29 10.09
C LEU A 356 -12.80 -6.05 8.68
N VAL A 357 -12.24 -7.08 8.07
CA VAL A 357 -11.62 -6.96 6.76
C VAL A 357 -12.44 -7.69 5.72
N VAL A 358 -12.68 -7.03 4.60
CA VAL A 358 -13.53 -7.51 3.51
C VAL A 358 -12.74 -7.57 2.22
N ALA A 359 -12.79 -8.72 1.55
CA ALA A 359 -12.20 -8.94 0.24
C ALA A 359 -13.28 -8.94 -0.85
N THR A 360 -13.01 -8.21 -1.93
CA THR A 360 -13.84 -8.18 -3.14
C THR A 360 -12.99 -8.56 -4.33
N LEU A 361 -13.46 -9.52 -5.11
CA LEU A 361 -12.84 -9.97 -6.35
C LEU A 361 -13.52 -9.29 -7.54
N GLY A 362 -12.74 -8.74 -8.42
CA GLY A 362 -13.20 -8.07 -9.64
C GLY A 362 -12.44 -8.55 -10.88
N THR A 363 -12.76 -7.95 -12.02
CA THR A 363 -12.10 -8.21 -13.30
C THR A 363 -10.88 -7.31 -13.49
N ALA A 364 -10.12 -7.49 -14.56
CA ALA A 364 -9.01 -6.61 -14.92
C ALA A 364 -9.45 -5.14 -15.11
N ARG A 365 -10.72 -4.90 -15.48
CA ARG A 365 -11.27 -3.53 -15.60
C ARG A 365 -11.41 -2.80 -14.28
N ASP A 366 -11.55 -3.56 -13.19
CA ASP A 366 -11.70 -3.03 -11.83
C ASP A 366 -10.36 -2.66 -11.19
N SER A 367 -9.24 -2.99 -11.86
CA SER A 367 -7.90 -2.60 -11.41
C SER A 367 -7.76 -1.08 -11.37
N GLN A 368 -7.06 -0.60 -10.36
CA GLN A 368 -6.81 0.82 -10.20
C GLN A 368 -5.83 1.31 -11.28
N LYS A 369 -6.25 2.27 -12.09
CA LYS A 369 -5.36 2.99 -13.02
C LYS A 369 -4.69 4.13 -12.28
N ILE A 370 -3.38 4.14 -12.28
CA ILE A 370 -2.56 5.15 -11.61
C ILE A 370 -1.79 5.93 -12.68
N ASP A 371 -2.13 7.22 -12.82
CA ASP A 371 -1.39 8.17 -13.64
C ASP A 371 -0.33 8.83 -12.74
N ALA A 372 0.84 8.18 -12.65
CA ALA A 372 1.95 8.67 -11.85
C ALA A 372 2.89 9.57 -12.68
N LEU A 373 3.68 10.37 -11.99
CA LEU A 373 4.70 11.21 -12.61
C LEU A 373 5.66 10.39 -13.49
N MET A 374 6.06 9.21 -12.99
CA MET A 374 6.98 8.29 -13.67
C MET A 374 6.34 7.47 -14.80
N GLY A 375 5.03 7.51 -14.97
CA GLY A 375 4.28 6.77 -15.98
C GLY A 375 2.94 6.25 -15.48
N GLU A 376 2.12 5.80 -16.42
CA GLU A 376 0.84 5.16 -16.11
C GLU A 376 1.06 3.66 -15.85
N PHE A 377 0.42 3.14 -14.83
CA PHE A 377 0.39 1.70 -14.56
C PHE A 377 -0.94 1.28 -13.94
N THR A 378 -1.18 -0.02 -13.95
CA THR A 378 -2.40 -0.62 -13.40
C THR A 378 -2.05 -1.43 -12.16
N ASP A 379 -2.79 -1.22 -11.08
CA ASP A 379 -2.63 -1.93 -9.83
C ASP A 379 -3.82 -2.85 -9.58
N PRO A 380 -3.65 -4.17 -9.68
CA PRO A 380 -4.73 -5.14 -9.50
C PRO A 380 -5.03 -5.43 -8.02
N PHE A 381 -4.16 -5.02 -7.09
CA PHE A 381 -4.35 -5.24 -5.66
C PHE A 381 -4.51 -3.92 -4.91
N MET A 382 -5.69 -3.65 -4.42
CA MET A 382 -6.03 -2.45 -3.66
C MET A 382 -6.27 -2.78 -2.20
N LEU A 383 -5.75 -1.96 -1.28
CA LEU A 383 -6.06 -2.06 0.15
C LEU A 383 -6.42 -0.68 0.70
N HIS A 384 -7.61 -0.56 1.26
CA HIS A 384 -8.10 0.64 1.92
C HIS A 384 -8.32 0.39 3.40
N TYR A 385 -7.92 1.35 4.22
CA TYR A 385 -7.98 1.29 5.66
C TYR A 385 -8.82 2.44 6.18
N ASN A 386 -9.79 2.13 7.02
CA ASN A 386 -10.69 3.10 7.64
C ASN A 386 -10.66 2.96 9.17
N MET A 387 -10.48 4.09 9.85
CA MET A 387 -10.49 4.16 11.31
C MET A 387 -11.48 5.25 11.76
N PRO A 388 -12.76 4.92 11.87
CA PRO A 388 -13.78 5.88 12.34
C PRO A 388 -13.58 6.21 13.81
N PRO A 389 -14.06 7.38 14.28
CA PRO A 389 -13.87 7.84 15.65
C PRO A 389 -14.37 6.87 16.73
N PHE A 390 -15.43 6.12 16.46
CA PHE A 390 -15.98 5.14 17.41
C PHE A 390 -15.00 4.01 17.74
N ALA A 391 -13.99 3.74 16.89
CA ALA A 391 -12.99 2.73 17.15
C ALA A 391 -12.14 3.00 18.41
N THR A 392 -12.06 4.26 18.83
CA THR A 392 -11.42 4.71 20.06
C THR A 392 -12.44 5.16 21.13
N GLY A 393 -13.74 5.00 20.88
CA GLY A 393 -14.79 5.46 21.77
C GLY A 393 -15.03 6.98 21.72
N GLU A 394 -14.62 7.63 20.64
CA GLU A 394 -14.71 9.07 20.46
C GLU A 394 -15.78 9.47 19.45
N THR A 395 -16.21 10.72 19.52
CA THR A 395 -16.98 11.37 18.46
C THR A 395 -16.04 12.20 17.58
N GLY A 396 -16.34 12.29 16.28
CA GLY A 396 -15.49 13.04 15.37
C GLY A 396 -16.03 13.12 13.95
N ARG A 397 -15.34 13.88 13.12
CA ARG A 397 -15.71 14.04 11.70
C ARG A 397 -15.40 12.76 10.92
N VAL A 398 -16.40 12.24 10.23
CA VAL A 398 -16.28 11.17 9.24
C VAL A 398 -16.23 11.79 7.85
N GLY A 399 -15.32 11.33 7.00
CA GLY A 399 -15.16 11.89 5.66
C GLY A 399 -14.01 11.24 4.88
N THR A 400 -13.23 12.05 4.15
CA THR A 400 -12.09 11.57 3.39
C THR A 400 -11.00 11.02 4.30
N PRO A 401 -10.30 9.94 3.87
CA PRO A 401 -9.19 9.36 4.63
C PRO A 401 -8.12 10.39 4.99
N LYS A 402 -7.66 10.35 6.21
CA LYS A 402 -6.55 11.19 6.70
C LYS A 402 -5.21 10.60 6.24
N ARG A 403 -4.15 11.42 6.24
CA ARG A 403 -2.77 10.96 5.91
C ARG A 403 -2.34 9.71 6.69
N ARG A 404 -2.77 9.59 7.96
CA ARG A 404 -2.47 8.43 8.81
C ARG A 404 -3.16 7.16 8.29
N GLU A 405 -4.42 7.26 7.89
CA GLU A 405 -5.19 6.11 7.34
C GLU A 405 -4.58 5.62 6.03
N ILE A 406 -4.17 6.54 5.15
CA ILE A 406 -3.45 6.19 3.90
C ILE A 406 -2.13 5.46 4.22
N GLY A 407 -1.36 5.94 5.18
CA GLY A 407 -0.11 5.30 5.61
C GLY A 407 -0.32 3.90 6.19
N HIS A 408 -1.34 3.71 7.03
CA HIS A 408 -1.68 2.39 7.60
C HIS A 408 -2.15 1.41 6.53
N GLY A 409 -2.97 1.86 5.59
CA GLY A 409 -3.40 1.04 4.44
C GLY A 409 -2.21 0.61 3.59
N ARG A 410 -1.30 1.52 3.28
CA ARG A 410 -0.10 1.21 2.49
C ARG A 410 0.82 0.21 3.18
N LEU A 411 1.02 0.34 4.49
CA LEU A 411 1.81 -0.63 5.27
C LEU A 411 1.18 -2.03 5.23
N ALA A 412 -0.12 -2.12 5.45
CA ALA A 412 -0.83 -3.41 5.37
C ALA A 412 -0.77 -4.01 3.95
N LYS A 413 -0.90 -3.18 2.91
CA LYS A 413 -0.77 -3.61 1.52
C LYS A 413 0.61 -4.20 1.23
N ARG A 414 1.68 -3.49 1.58
CA ARG A 414 3.08 -3.95 1.42
C ARG A 414 3.33 -5.28 2.11
N ALA A 415 2.76 -5.46 3.30
CA ALA A 415 2.92 -6.68 4.07
C ALA A 415 2.36 -7.92 3.35
N LEU A 416 1.29 -7.77 2.57
CA LEU A 416 0.57 -8.87 1.93
C LEU A 416 1.09 -9.22 0.53
N ILE A 417 1.66 -8.25 -0.20
CA ILE A 417 2.03 -8.40 -1.63
C ILE A 417 2.93 -9.61 -1.87
N ALA A 418 3.93 -9.84 -1.02
CA ALA A 418 4.89 -10.93 -1.20
C ALA A 418 4.25 -12.34 -1.12
N ALA A 419 3.11 -12.46 -0.45
CA ALA A 419 2.39 -13.72 -0.30
C ALA A 419 1.22 -13.89 -1.27
N LEU A 420 0.93 -12.88 -2.10
CA LEU A 420 -0.11 -12.98 -3.13
C LEU A 420 0.32 -13.91 -4.27
N PRO A 421 -0.65 -14.58 -4.94
CA PRO A 421 -0.40 -15.25 -6.20
C PRO A 421 -0.02 -14.25 -7.30
N SER A 422 0.63 -14.72 -8.35
CA SER A 422 0.81 -13.94 -9.57
C SER A 422 -0.53 -13.74 -10.31
N GLN A 423 -0.61 -12.76 -11.21
CA GLN A 423 -1.81 -12.53 -12.02
C GLN A 423 -2.10 -13.70 -12.98
N ASP A 424 -1.09 -14.48 -13.36
CA ASP A 424 -1.24 -15.68 -14.18
C ASP A 424 -1.89 -16.83 -13.37
N GLU A 425 -1.57 -16.93 -12.07
CA GLU A 425 -2.14 -17.94 -11.17
C GLU A 425 -3.57 -17.57 -10.71
N PHE A 426 -3.84 -16.26 -10.56
CA PHE A 426 -5.11 -15.76 -10.07
C PHE A 426 -5.47 -14.43 -10.75
N SER A 427 -6.17 -14.50 -11.87
CA SER A 427 -6.44 -13.38 -12.79
C SER A 427 -7.51 -12.38 -12.32
N TYR A 428 -7.70 -12.22 -11.02
CA TYR A 428 -8.63 -11.26 -10.43
C TYR A 428 -7.93 -9.97 -10.02
N SER A 429 -8.65 -8.86 -10.15
CA SER A 429 -8.37 -7.68 -9.36
C SER A 429 -8.96 -7.87 -7.97
N VAL A 430 -8.21 -7.54 -6.95
CA VAL A 430 -8.59 -7.75 -5.56
C VAL A 430 -8.62 -6.41 -4.81
N ARG A 431 -9.74 -6.13 -4.15
CA ARG A 431 -9.85 -5.00 -3.23
C ARG A 431 -10.08 -5.49 -1.82
N LEU A 432 -9.17 -5.15 -0.91
CA LEU A 432 -9.35 -5.28 0.53
C LEU A 432 -9.82 -3.95 1.13
N VAL A 433 -10.78 -4.02 2.04
CA VAL A 433 -11.15 -2.89 2.88
C VAL A 433 -11.08 -3.35 4.33
N SER A 434 -10.26 -2.65 5.12
CA SER A 434 -10.13 -2.89 6.56
C SER A 434 -10.88 -1.82 7.33
N GLU A 435 -11.97 -2.20 7.96
CA GLU A 435 -12.75 -1.38 8.87
C GLU A 435 -12.30 -1.63 10.30
N ILE A 436 -11.68 -0.65 10.93
CA ILE A 436 -11.26 -0.76 12.33
C ILE A 436 -12.44 -0.47 13.22
N THR A 437 -12.86 -1.46 13.99
CA THR A 437 -14.00 -1.38 14.89
C THR A 437 -13.62 -1.11 16.34
N GLU A 438 -12.39 -1.52 16.75
CA GLU A 438 -11.79 -1.18 18.04
C GLU A 438 -10.29 -0.94 17.86
N SER A 439 -9.72 0.00 18.62
CA SER A 439 -8.29 0.32 18.56
C SER A 439 -7.68 0.64 19.92
N ASN A 440 -6.79 -0.27 20.35
CA ASN A 440 -5.86 -0.07 21.47
C ASN A 440 -4.52 -0.71 21.14
N GLY A 441 -3.73 -0.05 20.30
CA GLY A 441 -2.42 -0.51 19.81
C GLY A 441 -2.52 -1.25 18.47
N SER A 442 -1.77 -0.76 17.52
CA SER A 442 -1.51 -1.26 16.15
C SER A 442 -2.68 -1.91 15.41
N SER A 443 -3.63 -1.10 15.02
CA SER A 443 -4.72 -1.51 14.13
C SER A 443 -4.24 -1.85 12.70
N SER A 444 -3.11 -1.28 12.23
CA SER A 444 -2.51 -1.65 10.95
C SER A 444 -2.03 -3.10 10.91
N MET A 445 -1.46 -3.60 12.01
CA MET A 445 -1.05 -5.00 12.11
C MET A 445 -2.25 -5.95 12.25
N ALA A 446 -3.34 -5.52 12.88
CA ALA A 446 -4.62 -6.24 12.84
C ALA A 446 -5.18 -6.30 11.41
N SER A 447 -5.01 -5.22 10.62
CA SER A 447 -5.39 -5.19 9.20
C SER A 447 -4.55 -6.15 8.34
N VAL A 448 -3.28 -6.35 8.64
CA VAL A 448 -2.43 -7.37 7.99
C VAL A 448 -2.97 -8.77 8.24
N CYS A 449 -3.19 -9.12 9.50
CA CYS A 449 -3.71 -10.43 9.89
C CYS A 449 -5.12 -10.68 9.32
N GLY A 450 -6.04 -9.74 9.52
CA GLY A 450 -7.40 -9.81 9.01
C GLY A 450 -7.45 -9.81 7.48
N GLY A 451 -6.56 -9.06 6.82
CA GLY A 451 -6.43 -9.02 5.37
C GLY A 451 -5.99 -10.35 4.78
N CYS A 452 -4.98 -10.98 5.36
CA CYS A 452 -4.55 -12.32 4.98
C CYS A 452 -5.72 -13.33 5.09
N LEU A 453 -6.44 -13.30 6.22
CA LEU A 453 -7.57 -14.22 6.47
C LEU A 453 -8.76 -13.94 5.54
N ALA A 454 -9.07 -12.68 5.25
CA ALA A 454 -10.13 -12.30 4.31
C ALA A 454 -9.82 -12.73 2.86
N LEU A 455 -8.54 -12.63 2.45
CA LEU A 455 -8.08 -13.14 1.15
C LEU A 455 -8.23 -14.66 1.07
N MET A 456 -7.86 -15.39 2.11
CA MET A 456 -8.01 -16.85 2.18
C MET A 456 -9.49 -17.26 2.19
N ASP A 457 -10.36 -16.51 2.88
CA ASP A 457 -11.82 -16.72 2.87
C ASP A 457 -12.46 -16.42 1.50
N ALA A 458 -11.87 -15.51 0.73
CA ALA A 458 -12.27 -15.21 -0.64
C ALA A 458 -11.77 -16.24 -1.68
N GLY A 459 -10.95 -17.21 -1.27
CA GLY A 459 -10.37 -18.21 -2.17
C GLY A 459 -9.14 -17.72 -2.95
N VAL A 460 -8.52 -16.61 -2.53
CA VAL A 460 -7.24 -16.16 -3.11
C VAL A 460 -6.14 -17.13 -2.67
N PRO A 461 -5.42 -17.77 -3.60
CA PRO A 461 -4.42 -18.79 -3.27
C PRO A 461 -3.15 -18.16 -2.69
N MET A 462 -3.26 -17.67 -1.45
CA MET A 462 -2.13 -17.11 -0.72
C MET A 462 -1.01 -18.15 -0.59
N LYS A 463 0.23 -17.74 -0.86
CA LYS A 463 1.41 -18.63 -0.76
C LYS A 463 1.66 -19.07 0.67
N GLU A 464 1.46 -18.16 1.61
CA GLU A 464 1.69 -18.34 3.05
C GLU A 464 0.76 -17.44 3.86
N HIS A 465 0.54 -17.78 5.12
CA HIS A 465 -0.07 -16.84 6.07
C HIS A 465 0.89 -15.68 6.33
N VAL A 466 0.32 -14.48 6.46
CA VAL A 466 1.04 -13.26 6.82
C VAL A 466 0.47 -12.70 8.11
N ALA A 467 1.31 -12.53 9.11
CA ALA A 467 0.96 -11.87 10.36
C ALA A 467 1.78 -10.60 10.56
N GLY A 468 1.24 -9.70 11.34
CA GLY A 468 1.93 -8.48 11.75
C GLY A 468 1.86 -8.26 13.25
N ILE A 469 2.93 -7.71 13.82
CA ILE A 469 3.06 -7.36 15.22
C ILE A 469 3.64 -5.96 15.38
N ALA A 470 3.21 -5.23 16.41
CA ALA A 470 3.80 -3.98 16.83
C ALA A 470 4.60 -4.16 18.10
N MET A 471 5.84 -3.69 18.04
CA MET A 471 6.80 -3.71 19.13
C MET A 471 7.01 -2.30 19.65
N GLY A 472 7.34 -2.17 20.93
CA GLY A 472 7.75 -0.93 21.55
C GLY A 472 9.11 -1.04 22.22
N LEU A 473 9.67 0.10 22.58
CA LEU A 473 10.90 0.19 23.33
C LEU A 473 10.74 1.22 24.44
N ILE A 474 11.22 0.88 25.60
CA ILE A 474 11.46 1.83 26.70
C ILE A 474 12.93 1.77 27.05
N LYS A 475 13.61 2.92 27.03
CA LYS A 475 15.04 3.03 27.30
C LYS A 475 15.31 4.23 28.20
N GLU A 476 15.95 3.99 29.34
CA GLU A 476 16.45 5.06 30.24
C GLU A 476 17.84 4.72 30.74
N GLY A 477 18.76 5.65 30.54
CA GLY A 477 20.15 5.42 30.85
C GLY A 477 20.71 4.17 30.14
N GLY A 478 21.24 3.23 30.92
CA GLY A 478 21.75 1.96 30.38
C GLY A 478 20.74 0.80 30.34
N LYS A 479 19.52 1.00 30.85
CA LYS A 479 18.46 -0.01 30.85
C LYS A 479 17.53 0.13 29.65
N PHE A 480 17.05 -0.95 29.10
CA PHE A 480 15.99 -0.96 28.10
C PHE A 480 15.08 -2.18 28.21
N ALA A 481 13.87 -2.05 27.74
CA ALA A 481 12.91 -3.14 27.60
C ALA A 481 12.23 -3.06 26.23
N VAL A 482 12.20 -4.20 25.53
CA VAL A 482 11.44 -4.35 24.27
C VAL A 482 10.08 -4.97 24.62
N LEU A 483 9.00 -4.39 24.09
CA LEU A 483 7.63 -4.81 24.37
C LEU A 483 7.01 -5.41 23.12
N SER A 484 6.46 -6.63 23.23
CA SER A 484 5.68 -7.27 22.18
C SER A 484 4.22 -6.83 22.23
N ASP A 485 3.60 -6.61 21.07
CA ASP A 485 2.17 -6.27 20.94
C ASP A 485 1.78 -5.12 21.89
N ILE A 486 2.28 -3.94 21.58
CA ILE A 486 2.08 -2.75 22.42
C ILE A 486 0.65 -2.23 22.40
N LEU A 487 0.25 -1.70 23.55
CA LEU A 487 -0.97 -0.91 23.71
C LEU A 487 -0.80 0.51 23.15
N GLY A 488 -1.90 1.21 22.91
CA GLY A 488 -1.87 2.62 22.48
C GLY A 488 -1.15 3.53 23.47
N ASP A 489 -1.34 3.32 24.78
CA ASP A 489 -0.66 4.06 25.83
C ASP A 489 0.85 3.79 25.82
N GLU A 490 1.26 2.54 25.59
CA GLU A 490 2.69 2.15 25.50
C GLU A 490 3.37 2.69 24.22
N ASP A 491 2.66 2.81 23.10
CA ASP A 491 3.13 3.52 21.92
C ASP A 491 3.37 5.00 22.25
N HIS A 492 2.41 5.64 22.93
CA HIS A 492 2.47 7.06 23.25
C HIS A 492 3.59 7.39 24.23
N LEU A 493 3.77 6.56 25.25
CA LEU A 493 4.77 6.73 26.33
C LEU A 493 6.14 6.12 26.00
N GLY A 494 6.26 5.35 24.91
CA GLY A 494 7.48 4.63 24.52
C GLY A 494 8.40 5.44 23.61
N ASP A 495 9.60 4.90 23.40
CA ASP A 495 10.69 5.50 22.66
C ASP A 495 10.78 5.03 21.20
N MET A 496 10.07 3.95 20.85
CA MET A 496 10.04 3.38 19.51
C MET A 496 8.67 2.73 19.24
N ASP A 497 8.12 2.95 18.06
CA ASP A 497 7.04 2.18 17.45
C ASP A 497 7.62 1.38 16.28
N PHE A 498 7.60 0.07 16.39
CA PHE A 498 8.25 -0.83 15.45
C PHE A 498 7.27 -1.93 15.01
N LYS A 499 6.89 -1.90 13.73
CA LYS A 499 5.95 -2.84 13.14
C LYS A 499 6.67 -3.80 12.21
N VAL A 500 6.46 -5.08 12.43
CA VAL A 500 7.04 -6.15 11.61
C VAL A 500 5.92 -7.05 11.12
N ALA A 501 5.84 -7.23 9.80
CA ALA A 501 4.94 -8.19 9.18
C ALA A 501 5.74 -9.21 8.37
N GLY A 502 5.22 -10.43 8.27
CA GLY A 502 5.85 -11.46 7.49
C GLY A 502 5.18 -12.83 7.62
N THR A 503 5.75 -13.76 6.90
CA THR A 503 5.40 -15.18 6.93
C THR A 503 6.31 -15.94 7.90
N ARG A 504 6.22 -17.26 7.93
CA ARG A 504 7.21 -18.09 8.64
C ARG A 504 8.59 -18.04 8.00
N ASN A 505 8.66 -17.77 6.71
CA ASN A 505 9.90 -17.78 5.94
C ASN A 505 10.69 -16.48 6.04
N GLY A 506 10.04 -15.37 6.39
CA GLY A 506 10.73 -14.08 6.55
C GLY A 506 9.80 -12.87 6.58
N ILE A 507 10.43 -11.71 6.63
CA ILE A 507 9.77 -10.41 6.73
C ILE A 507 9.26 -9.97 5.35
N THR A 508 8.05 -9.44 5.31
CA THR A 508 7.44 -8.86 4.10
C THR A 508 7.27 -7.34 4.19
N ALA A 509 7.18 -6.80 5.40
CA ALA A 509 7.17 -5.35 5.61
C ALA A 509 7.72 -5.02 7.00
N LEU A 510 8.40 -3.88 7.08
CA LEU A 510 8.95 -3.35 8.32
C LEU A 510 8.77 -1.84 8.33
N GLN A 511 8.24 -1.31 9.43
CA GLN A 511 8.14 0.12 9.68
C GLN A 511 8.65 0.43 11.07
N MET A 512 9.55 1.40 11.19
CA MET A 512 10.12 1.81 12.46
C MET A 512 10.07 3.33 12.58
N ASP A 513 9.58 3.81 13.71
CA ASP A 513 9.60 5.21 14.13
C ASP A 513 10.29 5.28 15.46
N ILE A 514 11.40 6.00 15.51
CA ILE A 514 12.25 6.15 16.70
C ILE A 514 12.13 7.59 17.19
N LYS A 515 11.78 7.74 18.46
CA LYS A 515 11.51 9.04 19.09
C LYS A 515 12.71 9.56 19.88
N ILE A 516 13.74 8.74 20.05
CA ILE A 516 14.95 9.06 20.80
C ILE A 516 16.22 8.83 19.99
N GLN A 517 17.31 9.43 20.37
CA GLN A 517 18.64 9.14 19.86
C GLN A 517 19.27 7.94 20.59
N GLY A 518 20.17 7.22 19.92
CA GLY A 518 20.98 6.18 20.55
C GLY A 518 20.32 4.80 20.64
N ILE A 519 19.46 4.43 19.67
CA ILE A 519 19.11 3.02 19.46
C ILE A 519 20.27 2.36 18.71
N THR A 520 20.86 1.36 19.37
CA THR A 520 22.01 0.64 18.83
C THR A 520 21.57 -0.53 17.95
N LYS A 521 22.51 -1.06 17.16
CA LYS A 521 22.30 -2.28 16.37
C LYS A 521 21.86 -3.46 17.26
N GLU A 522 22.42 -3.57 18.45
CA GLU A 522 22.10 -4.64 19.41
C GLU A 522 20.65 -4.53 19.90
N ILE A 523 20.15 -3.33 20.19
CA ILE A 523 18.74 -3.12 20.57
C ILE A 523 17.82 -3.50 19.41
N MET A 524 18.15 -3.09 18.18
CA MET A 524 17.37 -3.47 16.99
C MET A 524 17.37 -4.99 16.76
N GLN A 525 18.49 -5.66 16.99
CA GLN A 525 18.61 -7.11 16.88
C GLN A 525 17.71 -7.82 17.89
N VAL A 526 17.71 -7.37 19.16
CA VAL A 526 16.83 -7.90 20.20
C VAL A 526 15.36 -7.67 19.83
N ALA A 527 15.02 -6.47 19.35
CA ALA A 527 13.66 -6.12 18.96
C ALA A 527 13.15 -6.98 17.78
N LEU A 528 13.98 -7.20 16.77
CA LEU A 528 13.64 -8.08 15.62
C LEU A 528 13.47 -9.54 16.04
N ALA A 529 14.36 -10.06 16.90
CA ALA A 529 14.24 -11.43 17.41
C ALA A 529 12.94 -11.63 18.21
N GLN A 530 12.61 -10.70 19.09
CA GLN A 530 11.38 -10.74 19.88
C GLN A 530 10.12 -10.55 19.02
N ALA A 531 10.19 -9.70 17.99
CA ALA A 531 9.13 -9.53 17.00
C ALA A 531 8.87 -10.82 16.22
N LYS A 532 9.92 -11.59 15.90
CA LYS A 532 9.80 -12.90 15.25
C LYS A 532 9.03 -13.88 16.12
N GLU A 533 9.38 -13.99 17.39
CA GLU A 533 8.66 -14.86 18.34
C GLU A 533 7.15 -14.52 18.40
N GLY A 534 6.82 -13.23 18.53
CA GLY A 534 5.44 -12.76 18.57
C GLY A 534 4.70 -12.99 17.25
N ARG A 535 5.36 -12.76 16.10
CA ARG A 535 4.81 -13.04 14.78
C ARG A 535 4.53 -14.52 14.58
N GLU A 536 5.44 -15.39 14.96
CA GLU A 536 5.26 -16.85 14.87
C GLU A 536 4.10 -17.34 15.74
N HIS A 537 3.92 -16.76 16.92
CA HIS A 537 2.76 -17.04 17.77
C HIS A 537 1.45 -16.64 17.05
N ILE A 538 1.37 -15.43 16.51
CA ILE A 538 0.18 -14.96 15.78
C ILE A 538 -0.11 -15.83 14.55
N LEU A 539 0.92 -16.19 13.76
CA LEU A 539 0.80 -17.12 12.63
C LEU A 539 0.24 -18.48 13.07
N GLY A 540 0.67 -18.98 14.24
CA GLY A 540 0.14 -20.22 14.83
C GLY A 540 -1.34 -20.14 15.13
N GLU A 541 -1.82 -19.04 15.71
CA GLU A 541 -3.26 -18.82 15.98
C GLU A 541 -4.07 -18.67 14.69
N MET A 542 -3.54 -17.95 13.70
CA MET A 542 -4.16 -17.81 12.37
C MET A 542 -4.29 -19.15 11.66
N GLN A 543 -3.24 -19.98 11.69
CA GLN A 543 -3.24 -21.31 11.07
C GLN A 543 -4.19 -22.29 11.75
N LYS A 544 -4.37 -22.21 13.06
CA LYS A 544 -5.38 -23.02 13.78
C LYS A 544 -6.79 -22.66 13.34
N ALA A 545 -7.07 -21.36 13.17
CA ALA A 545 -8.39 -20.88 12.79
C ALA A 545 -8.70 -21.11 11.31
N VAL A 546 -7.73 -20.90 10.42
CA VAL A 546 -7.86 -21.02 8.96
C VAL A 546 -6.63 -21.77 8.43
N PRO A 547 -6.64 -23.12 8.46
CA PRO A 547 -5.47 -23.91 8.07
C PRO A 547 -5.17 -23.84 6.56
N THR A 548 -6.17 -23.66 5.72
CA THR A 548 -6.06 -23.66 4.26
C THR A 548 -6.94 -22.59 3.63
N VAL A 549 -6.57 -22.19 2.42
CA VAL A 549 -7.39 -21.32 1.59
C VAL A 549 -8.72 -22.01 1.24
N LYS A 550 -9.81 -21.26 1.23
CA LYS A 550 -11.11 -21.73 0.80
C LYS A 550 -11.07 -22.15 -0.67
N THR A 551 -11.51 -23.34 -0.97
CA THR A 551 -11.43 -23.89 -2.32
C THR A 551 -12.51 -23.38 -3.27
N GLU A 552 -13.67 -22.98 -2.73
CA GLU A 552 -14.80 -22.46 -3.50
C GLU A 552 -14.93 -20.95 -3.31
N LEU A 553 -15.10 -20.27 -4.43
CA LEU A 553 -15.44 -18.84 -4.40
C LEU A 553 -16.85 -18.64 -3.85
N SER A 554 -17.10 -17.47 -3.26
CA SER A 554 -18.44 -17.04 -2.88
C SER A 554 -19.40 -17.11 -4.08
N ASP A 555 -20.66 -17.44 -3.83
CA ASP A 555 -21.70 -17.42 -4.88
C ASP A 555 -21.92 -16.01 -5.46
N PHE A 556 -21.49 -14.98 -4.75
CA PHE A 556 -21.57 -13.59 -5.17
C PHE A 556 -20.31 -13.11 -5.92
N ALA A 557 -19.23 -13.88 -5.90
CA ALA A 557 -18.00 -13.56 -6.62
C ALA A 557 -18.12 -13.90 -8.11
N PRO A 558 -17.62 -13.04 -9.02
CA PRO A 558 -17.60 -13.37 -10.43
C PRO A 558 -16.67 -14.55 -10.71
N ARG A 559 -17.14 -15.52 -11.48
CA ARG A 559 -16.30 -16.60 -12.01
C ARG A 559 -15.73 -16.18 -13.34
N LEU A 560 -14.43 -16.39 -13.54
CA LEU A 560 -13.74 -16.05 -14.77
C LEU A 560 -13.61 -17.27 -15.66
N ILE A 561 -14.04 -17.13 -16.92
CA ILE A 561 -13.83 -18.11 -17.99
C ILE A 561 -12.87 -17.47 -18.98
N THR A 562 -11.72 -18.09 -19.18
CA THR A 562 -10.72 -17.60 -20.13
C THR A 562 -10.68 -18.52 -21.35
N ILE A 563 -10.78 -17.94 -22.54
CA ILE A 563 -10.62 -18.62 -23.81
C ILE A 563 -9.63 -17.85 -24.69
N ARG A 564 -9.01 -18.54 -25.61
CA ARG A 564 -8.09 -17.93 -26.58
C ARG A 564 -8.69 -18.01 -27.98
N ILE A 565 -8.77 -16.86 -28.64
CA ILE A 565 -9.24 -16.75 -30.02
C ILE A 565 -8.09 -16.28 -30.93
N ASN A 566 -8.24 -16.51 -32.23
CA ASN A 566 -7.31 -15.93 -33.20
C ASN A 566 -7.36 -14.39 -33.13
N PRO A 567 -6.25 -13.66 -32.99
CA PRO A 567 -6.23 -12.20 -32.94
C PRO A 567 -6.93 -11.52 -34.14
N GLU A 568 -6.90 -12.13 -35.30
CA GLU A 568 -7.64 -11.64 -36.49
C GLU A 568 -9.16 -11.61 -36.30
N LYS A 569 -9.68 -12.45 -35.38
CA LYS A 569 -11.09 -12.55 -35.04
C LYS A 569 -11.57 -11.60 -33.96
N ILE A 570 -10.66 -10.86 -33.31
CA ILE A 570 -11.02 -9.88 -32.30
C ILE A 570 -12.04 -8.87 -32.84
N ARG A 571 -11.87 -8.43 -34.08
CA ARG A 571 -12.79 -7.49 -34.74
C ARG A 571 -14.21 -8.05 -34.91
N ASP A 572 -14.35 -9.38 -35.13
CA ASP A 572 -15.64 -10.05 -35.31
C ASP A 572 -16.37 -10.07 -33.95
N VAL A 573 -15.66 -10.31 -32.84
CA VAL A 573 -16.23 -10.32 -31.50
C VAL A 573 -16.57 -8.89 -31.01
N ILE A 574 -15.73 -7.93 -31.29
CA ILE A 574 -15.97 -6.52 -30.92
C ILE A 574 -17.12 -5.93 -31.77
N GLY A 575 -17.11 -6.20 -33.07
CA GLY A 575 -18.06 -5.64 -34.02
C GLY A 575 -17.81 -4.13 -34.30
N LYS A 576 -18.51 -3.60 -35.30
CA LYS A 576 -18.39 -2.18 -35.69
C LYS A 576 -18.74 -1.25 -34.51
N GLY A 577 -17.79 -0.46 -34.05
CA GLY A 577 -17.96 0.45 -32.92
C GLY A 577 -18.31 -0.26 -31.60
N GLY A 578 -17.95 -1.53 -31.45
CA GLY A 578 -18.23 -2.32 -30.23
C GLY A 578 -19.66 -2.84 -30.12
N ALA A 579 -20.45 -2.86 -31.19
CA ALA A 579 -21.87 -3.24 -31.14
C ALA A 579 -22.08 -4.71 -30.75
N VAL A 580 -21.26 -5.63 -31.27
CA VAL A 580 -21.42 -7.09 -31.02
C VAL A 580 -21.09 -7.39 -29.57
N ILE A 581 -19.97 -6.93 -29.06
CA ILE A 581 -19.57 -7.19 -27.67
C ILE A 581 -20.53 -6.56 -26.65
N ARG A 582 -21.10 -5.38 -26.96
CA ARG A 582 -22.11 -4.76 -26.09
C ARG A 582 -23.40 -5.57 -26.06
N ALA A 583 -23.91 -5.99 -27.23
CA ALA A 583 -25.11 -6.84 -27.31
C ALA A 583 -24.87 -8.15 -26.55
N LEU A 584 -23.73 -8.78 -26.75
CA LEU A 584 -23.38 -10.02 -26.07
C LEU A 584 -23.37 -9.84 -24.54
N THR A 585 -22.74 -8.77 -24.05
CA THR A 585 -22.69 -8.42 -22.62
C THR A 585 -24.08 -8.16 -22.03
N GLU A 586 -24.93 -7.40 -22.74
CA GLU A 586 -26.29 -7.08 -22.29
C GLU A 586 -27.19 -8.32 -22.28
N GLU A 587 -27.16 -9.13 -23.32
CA GLU A 587 -28.02 -10.32 -23.46
C GLU A 587 -27.67 -11.45 -22.50
N THR A 588 -26.36 -11.61 -22.20
CA THR A 588 -25.89 -12.66 -21.28
C THR A 588 -25.73 -12.17 -19.84
N GLY A 589 -25.72 -10.86 -19.58
CA GLY A 589 -25.45 -10.31 -18.26
C GLY A 589 -24.03 -10.56 -17.77
N THR A 590 -23.07 -10.75 -18.70
CA THR A 590 -21.67 -11.02 -18.40
C THR A 590 -20.80 -9.79 -18.65
N GLN A 591 -19.59 -9.77 -18.09
CA GLN A 591 -18.52 -8.82 -18.50
C GLN A 591 -17.51 -9.57 -19.37
N ILE A 592 -17.12 -8.97 -20.50
CA ILE A 592 -16.20 -9.59 -21.46
C ILE A 592 -15.07 -8.64 -21.75
N ASP A 593 -13.84 -9.12 -21.53
CA ASP A 593 -12.58 -8.43 -21.82
C ASP A 593 -11.81 -9.20 -22.89
N ILE A 594 -11.16 -8.47 -23.79
CA ILE A 594 -10.37 -9.06 -24.88
C ILE A 594 -9.02 -8.34 -24.93
N SER A 595 -7.93 -9.11 -24.82
CA SER A 595 -6.58 -8.59 -25.03
C SER A 595 -6.21 -8.57 -26.51
N ASP A 596 -5.19 -7.78 -26.86
CA ASP A 596 -4.68 -7.69 -28.24
C ASP A 596 -4.08 -9.03 -28.73
N GLU A 597 -3.68 -9.91 -27.80
CA GLU A 597 -3.18 -11.26 -28.11
C GLU A 597 -4.31 -12.29 -28.32
N GLY A 598 -5.58 -11.88 -28.21
CA GLY A 598 -6.74 -12.75 -28.40
C GLY A 598 -7.14 -13.56 -27.18
N VAL A 599 -6.70 -13.15 -25.98
CA VAL A 599 -7.22 -13.74 -24.74
C VAL A 599 -8.53 -13.07 -24.40
N VAL A 600 -9.61 -13.85 -24.33
CA VAL A 600 -10.95 -13.39 -23.94
C VAL A 600 -11.25 -13.86 -22.54
N THR A 601 -11.53 -12.94 -21.64
CA THR A 601 -11.95 -13.20 -20.26
C THR A 601 -13.42 -12.84 -20.10
N ILE A 602 -14.21 -13.82 -19.72
CA ILE A 602 -15.65 -13.68 -19.46
C ILE A 602 -15.86 -13.80 -17.96
N ALA A 603 -16.40 -12.75 -17.35
CA ALA A 603 -16.70 -12.73 -15.92
C ALA A 603 -18.23 -12.77 -15.71
N SER A 604 -18.68 -13.71 -14.89
CA SER A 604 -20.09 -13.86 -14.54
C SER A 604 -20.29 -14.46 -13.16
N VAL A 605 -21.25 -13.94 -12.42
CA VAL A 605 -21.73 -14.56 -11.17
C VAL A 605 -22.57 -15.81 -11.51
N ASP A 606 -23.32 -15.78 -12.62
CA ASP A 606 -24.10 -16.91 -13.13
C ASP A 606 -23.23 -17.77 -14.07
N ALA A 607 -23.00 -19.02 -13.65
CA ALA A 607 -22.19 -19.96 -14.43
C ALA A 607 -22.82 -20.30 -15.80
N ALA A 608 -24.15 -20.39 -15.90
CA ALA A 608 -24.84 -20.67 -17.15
C ALA A 608 -24.73 -19.51 -18.15
N ALA A 609 -24.85 -18.29 -17.66
CA ALA A 609 -24.63 -17.07 -18.44
C ALA A 609 -23.19 -16.97 -18.96
N GLY A 610 -22.19 -17.30 -18.14
CA GLY A 610 -20.80 -17.36 -18.55
C GLY A 610 -20.54 -18.38 -19.66
N GLN A 611 -21.10 -19.56 -19.55
CA GLN A 611 -21.00 -20.63 -20.59
C GLN A 611 -21.70 -20.24 -21.89
N GLU A 612 -22.85 -19.58 -21.80
CA GLU A 612 -23.55 -19.09 -22.99
C GLU A 612 -22.75 -18.00 -23.72
N ALA A 613 -22.15 -17.06 -22.97
CA ALA A 613 -21.27 -16.06 -23.57
C ALA A 613 -20.07 -16.72 -24.26
N LYS A 614 -19.43 -17.70 -23.60
CA LYS A 614 -18.33 -18.48 -24.16
C LYS A 614 -18.77 -19.17 -25.49
N ARG A 615 -19.87 -19.88 -25.47
CA ARG A 615 -20.42 -20.58 -26.65
C ARG A 615 -20.60 -19.61 -27.84
N ARG A 616 -21.19 -18.44 -27.59
CA ARG A 616 -21.43 -17.44 -28.63
C ARG A 616 -20.14 -16.86 -29.20
N ILE A 617 -19.13 -16.62 -28.34
CA ILE A 617 -17.82 -16.14 -28.78
C ILE A 617 -17.10 -17.20 -29.61
N GLU A 618 -17.16 -18.48 -29.20
CA GLU A 618 -16.61 -19.59 -29.95
C GLU A 618 -17.29 -19.72 -31.33
N GLU A 619 -18.61 -19.54 -31.43
CA GLU A 619 -19.33 -19.53 -32.68
C GLU A 619 -18.93 -18.37 -33.62
N LEU A 620 -18.80 -17.14 -33.05
CA LEU A 620 -18.36 -15.94 -33.78
C LEU A 620 -16.92 -16.06 -34.32
N THR A 621 -16.08 -16.78 -33.62
CA THR A 621 -14.64 -16.92 -33.92
C THR A 621 -14.32 -18.21 -34.64
N ALA A 622 -15.27 -19.11 -34.76
CA ALA A 622 -15.08 -20.37 -35.45
C ALA A 622 -14.61 -20.17 -36.89
N SER A 623 -13.59 -20.87 -37.27
CA SER A 623 -13.04 -20.88 -38.62
C SER A 623 -13.16 -22.25 -39.24
N VAL A 624 -13.50 -22.27 -40.53
CA VAL A 624 -13.55 -23.49 -41.29
C VAL A 624 -12.12 -23.91 -41.64
N GLU A 625 -11.76 -25.13 -41.28
CA GLU A 625 -10.43 -25.69 -41.54
C GLU A 625 -10.45 -26.53 -42.84
N VAL A 626 -9.48 -26.24 -43.71
CA VAL A 626 -9.24 -27.04 -44.91
C VAL A 626 -8.88 -28.49 -44.52
N GLY A 627 -9.49 -29.46 -45.17
CA GLY A 627 -9.26 -30.88 -44.91
C GLY A 627 -10.22 -31.50 -43.89
N LYS A 628 -10.96 -30.69 -43.09
CA LYS A 628 -12.00 -31.19 -42.17
C LYS A 628 -13.36 -31.42 -42.86
N THR A 629 -14.14 -32.33 -42.28
CA THR A 629 -15.48 -32.68 -42.70
C THR A 629 -16.49 -32.00 -41.78
N TYR A 630 -17.54 -31.40 -42.37
CA TYR A 630 -18.63 -30.68 -41.69
C TYR A 630 -19.97 -31.17 -42.12
N ASP A 631 -20.96 -31.15 -41.25
CA ASP A 631 -22.35 -31.30 -41.59
C ASP A 631 -22.91 -29.94 -41.99
N GLY A 632 -23.18 -29.76 -43.26
CA GLY A 632 -23.63 -28.50 -43.83
C GLY A 632 -25.09 -28.56 -44.32
N THR A 633 -25.71 -27.38 -44.43
CA THR A 633 -27.07 -27.25 -44.96
C THR A 633 -27.03 -26.67 -46.37
N VAL A 634 -27.69 -27.28 -47.31
CA VAL A 634 -27.83 -26.77 -48.67
C VAL A 634 -28.71 -25.52 -48.64
N LEU A 635 -28.12 -24.34 -48.92
CA LEU A 635 -28.86 -23.08 -48.95
C LEU A 635 -29.52 -22.82 -50.31
N LYS A 636 -28.81 -23.16 -51.40
CA LYS A 636 -29.30 -22.88 -52.77
C LYS A 636 -28.72 -23.86 -53.76
N LEU A 637 -29.53 -24.28 -54.71
CA LEU A 637 -29.10 -25.07 -55.86
C LEU A 637 -28.74 -24.15 -57.05
N LEU A 638 -27.66 -24.51 -57.74
CA LEU A 638 -27.17 -23.86 -58.96
C LEU A 638 -27.01 -24.93 -60.06
N ASP A 639 -27.01 -24.51 -61.34
CA ASP A 639 -26.85 -25.46 -62.47
C ASP A 639 -25.52 -26.25 -62.39
N PHE A 640 -24.49 -25.66 -61.79
CA PHE A 640 -23.14 -26.23 -61.69
C PHE A 640 -22.74 -26.71 -60.29
N GLY A 641 -23.68 -26.71 -59.30
CA GLY A 641 -23.41 -27.14 -57.95
C GLY A 641 -24.44 -26.66 -56.92
N ALA A 642 -24.04 -26.64 -55.65
CA ALA A 642 -24.88 -26.13 -54.55
C ALA A 642 -24.08 -25.23 -53.62
N ILE A 643 -24.74 -24.24 -53.07
CA ILE A 643 -24.19 -23.45 -51.97
C ILE A 643 -24.57 -24.17 -50.66
N VAL A 644 -23.57 -24.56 -49.92
CA VAL A 644 -23.75 -25.28 -48.67
C VAL A 644 -23.15 -24.45 -47.54
N GLN A 645 -23.94 -24.17 -46.54
CA GLN A 645 -23.49 -23.52 -45.30
C GLN A 645 -22.88 -24.56 -44.37
N VAL A 646 -21.60 -24.48 -44.13
CA VAL A 646 -20.85 -25.41 -43.26
C VAL A 646 -20.79 -24.95 -41.81
N MET A 647 -20.95 -23.66 -41.60
CA MET A 647 -21.05 -22.99 -40.28
C MET A 647 -21.91 -21.73 -40.45
N PRO A 648 -22.46 -21.14 -39.36
CA PRO A 648 -23.17 -19.87 -39.42
C PRO A 648 -22.34 -18.77 -40.11
N GLY A 649 -22.86 -18.25 -41.24
CA GLY A 649 -22.18 -17.22 -42.02
C GLY A 649 -20.96 -17.69 -42.84
N LYS A 650 -20.73 -19.00 -42.94
CA LYS A 650 -19.66 -19.60 -43.75
C LYS A 650 -20.24 -20.56 -44.79
N ASP A 651 -20.32 -20.05 -45.99
CA ASP A 651 -20.90 -20.80 -47.13
C ASP A 651 -19.78 -21.24 -48.08
N GLY A 652 -19.95 -22.40 -48.67
CA GLY A 652 -19.04 -22.94 -49.66
C GLY A 652 -19.73 -23.47 -50.88
N LEU A 653 -19.00 -23.54 -52.00
CA LEU A 653 -19.47 -24.11 -53.22
C LEU A 653 -19.19 -25.63 -53.25
N LEU A 654 -20.23 -26.42 -53.29
CA LEU A 654 -20.19 -27.85 -53.64
C LEU A 654 -20.41 -27.97 -55.13
N HIS A 655 -19.33 -28.09 -55.91
CA HIS A 655 -19.42 -28.20 -57.35
C HIS A 655 -20.08 -29.53 -57.76
N ILE A 656 -20.82 -29.58 -58.84
CA ILE A 656 -21.55 -30.74 -59.36
C ILE A 656 -20.65 -31.97 -59.44
N SER A 657 -19.39 -31.81 -59.79
CA SER A 657 -18.40 -32.90 -59.88
C SER A 657 -17.97 -33.47 -58.54
N GLN A 658 -18.31 -32.81 -57.43
CA GLN A 658 -17.93 -33.18 -56.08
C GLN A 658 -19.10 -33.75 -55.24
N ILE A 659 -20.29 -33.92 -55.84
CA ILE A 659 -21.50 -34.41 -55.16
C ILE A 659 -21.45 -35.93 -55.01
N ALA A 660 -21.21 -36.70 -56.11
CA ALA A 660 -21.21 -38.15 -56.11
C ALA A 660 -20.03 -38.70 -56.91
N ASN A 661 -19.69 -39.99 -56.69
CA ASN A 661 -18.61 -40.67 -57.43
C ASN A 661 -18.99 -41.01 -58.90
N GLU A 662 -20.28 -41.00 -59.20
CA GLU A 662 -20.81 -41.15 -60.53
C GLU A 662 -21.07 -39.80 -61.22
N ARG A 663 -21.41 -39.85 -62.54
CA ARG A 663 -21.66 -38.61 -63.28
C ARG A 663 -23.04 -38.04 -62.92
N VAL A 664 -23.03 -36.88 -62.25
CA VAL A 664 -24.24 -36.13 -61.89
C VAL A 664 -24.66 -35.29 -63.08
N ASN A 665 -25.86 -35.50 -63.59
CA ASN A 665 -26.41 -34.79 -64.74
C ASN A 665 -27.20 -33.52 -64.33
N ALA A 666 -27.88 -33.54 -63.19
CA ALA A 666 -28.50 -32.36 -62.57
C ALA A 666 -28.34 -32.40 -61.08
N VAL A 667 -28.06 -31.24 -60.52
CA VAL A 667 -27.78 -31.06 -59.04
C VAL A 667 -29.06 -31.41 -58.23
N ALA A 668 -30.24 -31.07 -58.78
CA ALA A 668 -31.54 -31.30 -58.16
C ALA A 668 -31.94 -32.83 -58.06
N ASP A 669 -31.25 -33.72 -58.77
CA ASP A 669 -31.46 -35.18 -58.63
C ASP A 669 -30.85 -35.75 -57.35
N TYR A 670 -29.86 -35.05 -56.78
CA TYR A 670 -29.07 -35.50 -55.60
C TYR A 670 -29.30 -34.65 -54.39
N LEU A 671 -29.61 -33.35 -54.55
CA LEU A 671 -29.66 -32.36 -53.46
C LEU A 671 -30.98 -31.58 -53.49
N LYS A 672 -31.43 -31.17 -52.29
CA LYS A 672 -32.57 -30.26 -52.09
C LYS A 672 -32.19 -29.11 -51.21
N GLU A 673 -32.75 -27.94 -51.40
CA GLU A 673 -32.61 -26.82 -50.49
C GLU A 673 -33.11 -27.20 -49.09
N GLY A 674 -32.35 -26.83 -48.04
CA GLY A 674 -32.59 -27.24 -46.66
C GLY A 674 -32.06 -28.64 -46.27
N GLN A 675 -31.54 -29.41 -47.23
CA GLN A 675 -31.00 -30.75 -46.96
C GLN A 675 -29.69 -30.65 -46.17
N GLN A 676 -29.53 -31.51 -45.15
CA GLN A 676 -28.25 -31.72 -44.45
C GLN A 676 -27.36 -32.62 -45.28
N VAL A 677 -26.12 -32.18 -45.51
CA VAL A 677 -25.13 -32.92 -46.28
C VAL A 677 -23.78 -32.89 -45.58
N ARG A 678 -23.08 -34.01 -45.63
CA ARG A 678 -21.72 -34.09 -45.06
C ARG A 678 -20.71 -33.76 -46.14
N VAL A 679 -19.94 -32.71 -45.91
CA VAL A 679 -18.98 -32.16 -46.87
C VAL A 679 -17.60 -31.95 -46.26
N LYS A 680 -16.57 -32.28 -47.02
CA LYS A 680 -15.18 -31.97 -46.65
C LYS A 680 -14.75 -30.69 -47.35
N VAL A 681 -14.07 -29.83 -46.62
CA VAL A 681 -13.49 -28.61 -47.17
C VAL A 681 -12.18 -28.95 -47.87
N LEU A 682 -12.14 -28.74 -49.18
CA LEU A 682 -10.97 -29.06 -50.01
C LEU A 682 -9.93 -27.92 -49.97
N GLU A 683 -10.38 -26.71 -50.18
CA GLU A 683 -9.54 -25.52 -50.19
C GLU A 683 -10.36 -24.25 -49.96
N THR A 684 -9.66 -23.16 -49.60
CA THR A 684 -10.22 -21.83 -49.57
C THR A 684 -9.55 -21.00 -50.66
N ASP A 685 -10.33 -20.35 -51.55
CA ASP A 685 -9.76 -19.52 -52.58
C ASP A 685 -9.22 -18.18 -52.02
N GLU A 686 -8.49 -17.42 -52.87
CA GLU A 686 -7.91 -16.11 -52.50
C GLU A 686 -8.97 -15.07 -52.07
N ARG A 687 -10.26 -15.33 -52.31
CA ARG A 687 -11.38 -14.47 -51.89
C ARG A 687 -12.10 -15.02 -50.65
N GLY A 688 -11.54 -16.05 -50.01
CA GLY A 688 -12.11 -16.65 -48.79
C GLY A 688 -13.28 -17.58 -49.04
N ARG A 689 -13.59 -18.00 -50.31
CA ARG A 689 -14.69 -18.90 -50.62
C ARG A 689 -14.25 -20.35 -50.47
N LEU A 690 -15.07 -21.14 -49.79
CA LEU A 690 -14.80 -22.55 -49.53
C LEU A 690 -15.17 -23.41 -50.73
N LYS A 691 -14.31 -24.35 -51.12
CA LYS A 691 -14.62 -25.44 -52.04
C LYS A 691 -14.90 -26.71 -51.25
N LEU A 692 -16.04 -27.32 -51.50
CA LEU A 692 -16.56 -28.43 -50.73
C LEU A 692 -16.65 -29.69 -51.59
N SER A 693 -16.57 -30.86 -50.94
CA SER A 693 -16.69 -32.16 -51.57
C SER A 693 -17.46 -33.14 -50.68
N MET A 694 -18.52 -33.73 -51.19
CA MET A 694 -19.16 -34.88 -50.56
C MET A 694 -18.39 -36.17 -50.83
N LYS A 695 -17.71 -36.26 -51.98
CA LYS A 695 -16.88 -37.42 -52.32
C LYS A 695 -15.73 -37.67 -51.38
N ALA A 696 -15.13 -36.56 -50.88
CA ALA A 696 -13.99 -36.60 -49.98
C ALA A 696 -14.40 -36.62 -48.50
N ALA A 697 -15.68 -36.51 -48.20
CA ALA A 697 -16.18 -36.70 -46.85
C ALA A 697 -16.07 -38.18 -46.47
N ASP A 698 -15.50 -38.48 -45.28
CA ASP A 698 -15.30 -39.87 -44.86
C ASP A 698 -16.62 -40.67 -44.95
N PRO A 699 -16.59 -41.89 -45.44
CA PRO A 699 -17.78 -42.75 -45.47
C PRO A 699 -18.22 -43.00 -44.03
N VAL A 700 -19.52 -42.93 -43.79
CA VAL A 700 -20.13 -43.34 -42.52
C VAL A 700 -19.77 -44.81 -42.31
N GLU A 701 -18.90 -45.15 -41.35
CA GLU A 701 -18.76 -46.52 -40.86
C GLU A 701 -20.14 -46.96 -40.31
N GLY A 702 -20.86 -47.82 -41.01
CA GLY A 702 -22.06 -48.44 -40.50
C GLY A 702 -23.25 -48.39 -41.44
N ALA A 703 -23.14 -49.01 -42.64
CA ALA A 703 -24.27 -49.63 -43.33
C ALA A 703 -23.75 -50.88 -44.03
N ALA A 704 -23.54 -51.93 -43.25
CA ALA A 704 -23.55 -53.29 -43.80
C ALA A 704 -25.02 -53.76 -43.93
N VAL A 705 -25.36 -54.23 -45.10
CA VAL A 705 -26.58 -54.83 -45.59
C VAL A 705 -27.29 -55.72 -44.56
#